data_6cc63382f22aaa4097d88ed4f8e39817
#
_entry.id   6cc63382f22aaa4097d88ed4f8e39817
#
_cell.length_a   1.000
_cell.length_b   1.000
_cell.length_c   1.000
_cell.angle_alpha   90.00
_cell.angle_beta   90.00
_cell.angle_gamma   90.00
#
_symmetry.space_group_name_H-M   'P 1'
#
loop_
_entity.id
_entity.type
_entity.pdbx_description
1 polymer ?
#
loop_
_entity_poly.entity_id
_entity_poly.type
_entity_poly.pdbx_seq_one_letter_code
_entity_poly.pdbx_strand_id
1 'polypeptide(L)'
;VVTAMGISREKKALGYAVQDVKSDQLTQAANSNLAGALQGKVSGLDVKPSSGMPGASSQITIRGARSFSGDNTPLYVIDGMPVTSTPDVSTDIQNNGSVSGADFANRAVDIDPNDIESINILKGQAASALYGIRASNGVIIITTKSGKGLEKGKPQVSFSSNVSFDVVGRLPEFQKTYAQGSGGVFSTTSGTSWGPKISELPNDATYGGNTDNEYTQKFGKQQGKYYVPQRAAAGLDPWATPQAYDNAKDFFDTGITWSNSLNVAQMLDKSSYSISLGNTHQDGIISSTGMDRYNVKVSADTKLTNNWSSGFTANYITTSIDKAVTSGNGLLRTVYAAPPSYDLAGIPSHVDGNPYTQNSFRGSFDNAYWAMENNKFTEDTNRFFGNVYASYQTDFGTTNHKLNAKYMVGVDAYTTHYVDSYGYGSNTGGGRGQIENYGWTNATYNSLLTINYDWHINEDWGLNAVVGNEIIQSNRKKYYEYGTNYNFPGWNHINNATTQQTEEETWKNRTVGFFGNVSASYRNMLYLTLTGRQDYVSNMPRNNRSFFYPSISAGFILTELDALKNNIVNHAKLRVSYAEVGQAGDFLENYYSTPTYGGGFYTLTPIMYPMKGTTAYTPYYTIFDPKLKPQNTRSYEVGADVNFLDNLITFSYTYSRQNVKDQIFEVPLASSTGASKLLTNGGKIHTNTHEFTLGFNPIRTK
;
A
#
# COMPACT_ATOMS: atom_id res chain seq x y z
N VAL A 1 2.44 -12.23 23.02
CA VAL A 1 2.81 -11.34 21.89
C VAL A 1 3.93 -12.00 21.11
N VAL A 2 3.79 -12.12 19.81
CA VAL A 2 4.90 -12.54 18.93
C VAL A 2 5.80 -11.33 18.72
N THR A 3 7.08 -11.49 19.01
CA THR A 3 8.10 -10.46 18.81
C THR A 3 8.94 -10.76 17.57
N ALA A 4 10.05 -10.07 17.40
CA ALA A 4 10.92 -10.27 16.24
C ALA A 4 11.36 -11.73 16.07
N MET A 5 11.50 -12.17 14.82
CA MET A 5 11.91 -13.52 14.39
C MET A 5 10.97 -14.65 14.87
N GLY A 6 9.69 -14.35 15.09
CA GLY A 6 8.70 -15.34 15.51
C GLY A 6 8.85 -15.83 16.95
N ILE A 7 9.65 -15.16 17.76
CA ILE A 7 9.84 -15.49 19.17
C ILE A 7 8.60 -15.02 19.94
N SER A 8 7.96 -15.89 20.72
CA SER A 8 6.85 -15.50 21.59
C SER A 8 7.38 -15.06 22.96
N ARG A 9 6.94 -13.91 23.44
CA ARG A 9 7.28 -13.38 24.77
C ARG A 9 6.06 -12.80 25.47
N GLU A 10 6.08 -12.82 26.78
CA GLU A 10 5.07 -12.13 27.57
C GLU A 10 5.25 -10.61 27.42
N LYS A 11 4.15 -9.87 27.24
CA LYS A 11 4.17 -8.40 27.07
C LYS A 11 4.84 -7.69 28.28
N LYS A 12 4.72 -8.28 29.47
CA LYS A 12 5.35 -7.73 30.67
C LYS A 12 6.89 -7.74 30.61
N ALA A 13 7.48 -8.68 29.87
CA ALA A 13 8.95 -8.83 29.75
C ALA A 13 9.58 -7.88 28.72
N LEU A 14 8.80 -7.13 27.92
CA LEU A 14 9.31 -6.27 26.84
C LEU A 14 9.68 -4.89 27.38
N GLY A 15 10.91 -4.42 27.15
CA GLY A 15 11.38 -3.07 27.49
C GLY A 15 11.00 -1.98 26.50
N TYR A 16 10.16 -2.27 25.50
CA TYR A 16 9.73 -1.37 24.43
C TYR A 16 8.22 -1.52 24.15
N ALA A 17 7.64 -0.55 23.41
CA ALA A 17 6.21 -0.55 23.10
C ALA A 17 5.89 -1.55 22.00
N VAL A 18 4.91 -2.42 22.26
CA VAL A 18 4.27 -3.29 21.28
C VAL A 18 2.75 -3.19 21.47
N GLN A 19 2.04 -3.13 20.36
CA GLN A 19 0.58 -3.16 20.38
C GLN A 19 0.07 -4.32 19.55
N ASP A 20 -0.89 -5.04 20.10
CA ASP A 20 -1.56 -6.17 19.47
C ASP A 20 -2.98 -5.78 19.04
N VAL A 21 -3.40 -6.31 17.88
CA VAL A 21 -4.75 -6.19 17.34
C VAL A 21 -5.24 -7.60 17.04
N LYS A 22 -6.39 -7.97 17.59
CA LYS A 22 -6.99 -9.30 17.39
C LYS A 22 -7.86 -9.35 16.15
N SER A 23 -8.14 -10.56 15.69
CA SER A 23 -8.95 -10.84 14.50
C SER A 23 -10.33 -10.18 14.53
N ASP A 24 -11.03 -10.26 15.65
CA ASP A 24 -12.37 -9.67 15.84
C ASP A 24 -12.38 -8.16 15.65
N GLN A 25 -11.32 -7.47 16.06
CA GLN A 25 -11.15 -6.05 15.85
C GLN A 25 -10.89 -5.68 14.39
N LEU A 26 -10.22 -6.56 13.63
CA LEU A 26 -9.90 -6.32 12.20
C LEU A 26 -11.12 -6.51 11.31
N THR A 27 -11.93 -7.54 11.60
CA THR A 27 -13.06 -7.94 10.75
C THR A 27 -14.36 -7.21 11.07
N GLN A 28 -14.43 -6.49 12.19
CA GLN A 28 -15.63 -5.78 12.67
C GLN A 28 -16.20 -4.77 11.65
N ALA A 29 -15.34 -4.06 10.93
CA ALA A 29 -15.74 -3.07 9.93
C ALA A 29 -15.76 -3.65 8.50
N ALA A 30 -15.51 -4.96 8.33
CA ALA A 30 -15.50 -5.67 7.05
C ALA A 30 -14.68 -4.97 5.93
N ASN A 31 -13.58 -4.33 6.31
CA ASN A 31 -12.73 -3.64 5.34
C ASN A 31 -12.01 -4.65 4.46
N SER A 32 -12.10 -4.50 3.14
CA SER A 32 -11.46 -5.39 2.16
C SER A 32 -9.93 -5.26 2.14
N ASN A 33 -9.38 -4.14 2.64
CA ASN A 33 -7.95 -3.84 2.69
C ASN A 33 -7.44 -3.88 4.14
N LEU A 34 -6.36 -4.63 4.38
CA LEU A 34 -5.73 -4.74 5.70
C LEU A 34 -5.30 -3.37 6.27
N ALA A 35 -4.77 -2.48 5.44
CA ALA A 35 -4.36 -1.16 5.87
C ALA A 35 -5.55 -0.35 6.42
N GLY A 36 -6.69 -0.36 5.71
CA GLY A 36 -7.93 0.24 6.16
C GLY A 36 -8.47 -0.39 7.44
N ALA A 37 -8.33 -1.72 7.59
CA ALA A 37 -8.74 -2.43 8.81
C ALA A 37 -7.94 -2.02 10.05
N LEU A 38 -6.72 -1.50 9.90
CA LEU A 38 -5.85 -1.02 10.99
C LEU A 38 -6.09 0.45 11.36
N GLN A 39 -6.80 1.21 10.52
CA GLN A 39 -7.02 2.63 10.73
C GLN A 39 -7.74 2.92 12.05
N GLY A 40 -7.18 3.84 12.86
CA GLY A 40 -7.75 4.24 14.15
C GLY A 40 -7.64 3.20 15.29
N LYS A 41 -7.02 2.02 15.06
CA LYS A 41 -6.93 0.95 16.08
C LYS A 41 -5.60 0.93 16.82
N VAL A 42 -4.59 1.61 16.31
CA VAL A 42 -3.22 1.56 16.85
C VAL A 42 -2.70 2.97 17.07
N SER A 43 -2.30 3.28 18.29
CA SER A 43 -1.66 4.57 18.59
C SER A 43 -0.32 4.70 17.86
N GLY A 44 -0.03 5.88 17.30
CA GLY A 44 1.20 6.14 16.53
C GLY A 44 1.25 5.50 15.15
N LEU A 45 0.18 4.87 14.68
CA LEU A 45 0.01 4.38 13.31
C LEU A 45 -0.85 5.39 12.53
N ASP A 46 -0.33 5.87 11.42
CA ASP A 46 -1.04 6.72 10.49
C ASP A 46 -1.30 5.93 9.20
N VAL A 47 -2.57 5.84 8.81
CA VAL A 47 -3.01 5.14 7.61
C VAL A 47 -3.68 6.13 6.69
N LYS A 48 -3.11 6.33 5.51
CA LYS A 48 -3.61 7.25 4.48
C LYS A 48 -3.94 6.46 3.22
N PRO A 49 -5.22 6.18 2.97
CA PRO A 49 -5.63 5.68 1.67
C PRO A 49 -5.46 6.79 0.61
N SER A 50 -5.05 6.41 -0.59
CA SER A 50 -4.88 7.33 -1.72
C SER A 50 -6.22 7.81 -2.27
N SER A 51 -7.21 6.94 -2.29
CA SER A 51 -8.56 7.20 -2.76
C SER A 51 -9.57 6.22 -2.13
N GLY A 52 -10.85 6.36 -2.49
CA GLY A 52 -11.92 5.43 -2.12
C GLY A 52 -12.17 4.35 -3.17
N MET A 53 -11.35 4.22 -4.21
CA MET A 53 -11.53 3.20 -5.23
C MET A 53 -11.19 1.81 -4.72
N PRO A 54 -11.82 0.75 -5.27
CA PRO A 54 -11.44 -0.63 -5.00
C PRO A 54 -9.95 -0.86 -5.24
N GLY A 55 -9.30 -1.60 -4.34
CA GLY A 55 -7.87 -1.88 -4.44
C GLY A 55 -6.94 -0.67 -4.28
N ALA A 56 -7.44 0.50 -3.91
CA ALA A 56 -6.63 1.70 -3.74
C ALA A 56 -5.43 1.49 -2.82
N SER A 57 -4.30 2.10 -3.14
CA SER A 57 -3.11 2.05 -2.32
C SER A 57 -3.34 2.72 -0.96
N SER A 58 -2.61 2.27 0.03
CA SER A 58 -2.65 2.87 1.36
C SER A 58 -1.24 3.04 1.89
N GLN A 59 -0.89 4.25 2.28
CA GLN A 59 0.37 4.51 2.95
C GLN A 59 0.20 4.31 4.45
N ILE A 60 1.01 3.41 5.01
CA ILE A 60 1.11 3.23 6.46
C ILE A 60 2.43 3.79 6.93
N THR A 61 2.38 4.66 7.94
CA THR A 61 3.57 5.14 8.63
C THR A 61 3.46 4.92 10.13
N ILE A 62 4.57 4.53 10.76
CA ILE A 62 4.65 4.33 12.20
C ILE A 62 5.51 5.44 12.81
N ARG A 63 4.90 6.29 13.66
CA ARG A 63 5.59 7.42 14.32
C ARG A 63 6.20 8.44 13.34
N GLY A 64 5.54 8.63 12.19
CA GLY A 64 5.92 9.60 11.16
C GLY A 64 7.00 9.14 10.18
N ALA A 65 7.25 9.96 9.17
CA ALA A 65 8.23 9.70 8.12
C ALA A 65 9.67 9.82 8.63
N ARG A 66 10.57 9.01 8.09
CA ARG A 66 11.99 8.94 8.46
C ARG A 66 12.92 9.23 7.29
N SER A 67 12.42 9.17 6.08
CA SER A 67 13.17 9.47 4.87
C SER A 67 12.47 10.53 4.05
N PHE A 68 13.22 11.43 3.39
CA PHE A 68 12.70 12.43 2.48
C PHE A 68 12.24 11.82 1.16
N SER A 69 13.03 10.92 0.60
CA SER A 69 12.83 10.33 -0.73
C SER A 69 12.73 8.80 -0.71
N GLY A 70 13.05 8.16 0.42
CA GLY A 70 12.98 6.72 0.57
C GLY A 70 11.60 6.22 1.05
N ASP A 71 11.44 4.90 1.01
CA ASP A 71 10.25 4.23 1.54
C ASP A 71 10.11 4.48 3.04
N ASN A 72 8.92 4.88 3.47
CA ASN A 72 8.55 5.10 4.87
C ASN A 72 7.56 4.04 5.40
N THR A 73 7.25 3.01 4.60
CA THR A 73 6.32 1.94 4.98
C THR A 73 6.98 0.92 5.91
N PRO A 74 6.22 0.34 6.87
CA PRO A 74 6.74 -0.70 7.75
C PRO A 74 6.95 -2.01 6.99
N LEU A 75 7.84 -2.85 7.50
CA LEU A 75 8.03 -4.22 7.03
C LEU A 75 6.84 -5.09 7.45
N TYR A 76 6.29 -5.88 6.52
CA TYR A 76 5.31 -6.90 6.82
C TYR A 76 5.99 -8.26 6.99
N VAL A 77 5.60 -8.96 8.05
CA VAL A 77 6.09 -10.31 8.35
C VAL A 77 4.90 -11.21 8.59
N ILE A 78 4.70 -12.23 7.76
CA ILE A 78 3.59 -13.18 7.87
C ILE A 78 4.13 -14.53 8.29
N ASP A 79 3.66 -15.06 9.41
CA ASP A 79 4.07 -16.34 10.00
C ASP A 79 5.60 -16.49 10.10
N GLY A 80 6.27 -15.38 10.43
CA GLY A 80 7.73 -15.30 10.59
C GLY A 80 8.51 -15.00 9.31
N MET A 81 7.86 -14.89 8.15
CA MET A 81 8.51 -14.59 6.87
C MET A 81 8.26 -13.14 6.44
N PRO A 82 9.30 -12.36 6.15
CA PRO A 82 9.16 -11.04 5.56
C PRO A 82 8.58 -11.10 4.14
N VAL A 83 7.50 -10.33 3.89
CA VAL A 83 6.83 -10.27 2.58
C VAL A 83 6.85 -8.84 2.02
N THR A 84 6.68 -8.73 0.71
CA THR A 84 6.58 -7.45 0.02
C THR A 84 5.20 -6.83 0.25
N SER A 85 5.17 -5.54 0.60
CA SER A 85 3.93 -4.78 0.85
C SER A 85 3.84 -3.50 0.03
N THR A 86 4.94 -3.07 -0.58
CA THR A 86 5.02 -1.85 -1.39
C THR A 86 4.39 -2.05 -2.77
N PRO A 87 3.89 -0.98 -3.42
CA PRO A 87 3.48 -1.05 -4.81
C PRO A 87 4.68 -1.28 -5.72
N ASP A 88 4.47 -1.92 -6.86
CA ASP A 88 5.51 -2.14 -7.87
C ASP A 88 5.85 -0.86 -8.65
N VAL A 89 4.88 0.02 -8.79
CA VAL A 89 5.01 1.28 -9.53
C VAL A 89 4.90 2.43 -8.55
N SER A 90 5.86 3.37 -8.63
CA SER A 90 5.74 4.64 -7.93
C SER A 90 4.74 5.52 -8.67
N THR A 91 3.80 6.10 -7.93
CA THR A 91 2.87 7.11 -8.45
C THR A 91 3.53 8.47 -8.66
N ASP A 92 4.85 8.54 -8.67
CA ASP A 92 5.59 9.78 -8.93
C ASP A 92 5.41 10.18 -10.39
N ILE A 93 4.44 11.04 -10.62
CA ILE A 93 4.01 11.59 -11.91
C ILE A 93 5.16 12.34 -12.64
N GLN A 94 6.24 12.68 -11.92
CA GLN A 94 7.31 13.49 -12.50
C GLN A 94 8.31 12.68 -13.34
N ASN A 95 8.36 11.38 -13.19
CA ASN A 95 9.40 10.55 -13.81
C ASN A 95 8.95 9.72 -15.01
N ASN A 96 7.66 9.57 -15.24
CA ASN A 96 7.17 8.83 -16.39
C ASN A 96 6.19 9.71 -17.16
N GLY A 97 6.51 10.10 -18.35
CA GLY A 97 5.54 10.64 -19.30
C GLY A 97 4.48 9.59 -19.65
N SER A 98 4.13 8.75 -18.71
CA SER A 98 3.28 7.60 -18.86
C SER A 98 1.81 7.97 -18.87
N VAL A 99 1.04 7.16 -19.50
CA VAL A 99 -0.42 7.12 -19.52
C VAL A 99 -0.96 7.04 -18.10
N SER A 100 -0.15 6.62 -17.15
CA SER A 100 -0.56 6.36 -15.77
C SER A 100 -0.92 7.64 -15.02
N GLY A 101 -2.16 7.82 -14.79
CA GLY A 101 -2.71 8.71 -13.77
C GLY A 101 -3.60 7.94 -12.82
N ALA A 102 -3.58 6.60 -12.93
CA ALA A 102 -4.30 5.70 -12.04
C ALA A 102 -3.48 5.39 -10.79
N ASP A 103 -4.14 5.09 -9.69
CA ASP A 103 -3.51 4.60 -8.48
C ASP A 103 -3.15 3.11 -8.61
N PHE A 104 -2.02 2.71 -8.04
CA PHE A 104 -1.52 1.33 -8.06
C PHE A 104 -1.66 0.71 -6.67
N ALA A 105 -2.26 -0.47 -6.61
CA ALA A 105 -2.42 -1.19 -5.36
C ALA A 105 -1.06 -1.51 -4.72
N ASN A 106 -0.96 -1.35 -3.41
CA ASN A 106 0.16 -1.92 -2.68
C ASN A 106 -0.13 -3.39 -2.35
N ARG A 107 0.93 -4.20 -2.19
CA ARG A 107 0.79 -5.66 -1.98
C ARG A 107 0.15 -6.05 -0.64
N ALA A 108 -0.21 -5.08 0.21
CA ALA A 108 -1.02 -5.32 1.40
C ALA A 108 -2.49 -5.66 1.07
N VAL A 109 -2.98 -5.27 -0.11
CA VAL A 109 -4.32 -5.64 -0.61
C VAL A 109 -4.47 -7.15 -0.81
N ASP A 110 -3.35 -7.85 -1.06
CA ASP A 110 -3.35 -9.31 -1.28
C ASP A 110 -3.61 -10.09 0.03
N ILE A 111 -3.52 -9.44 1.21
CA ILE A 111 -3.68 -10.10 2.50
C ILE A 111 -5.14 -10.02 2.93
N ASP A 112 -5.81 -11.16 3.05
CA ASP A 112 -7.19 -11.22 3.53
C ASP A 112 -7.25 -11.03 5.06
N PRO A 113 -7.92 -9.99 5.56
CA PRO A 113 -8.09 -9.80 7.01
C PRO A 113 -8.77 -10.97 7.72
N ASN A 114 -9.61 -11.76 7.00
CA ASN A 114 -10.30 -12.92 7.57
C ASN A 114 -9.36 -14.09 7.87
N ASP A 115 -8.19 -14.17 7.22
CA ASP A 115 -7.19 -15.21 7.48
C ASP A 115 -6.29 -14.89 8.68
N ILE A 116 -6.42 -13.69 9.26
CA ILE A 116 -5.56 -13.21 10.35
C ILE A 116 -6.11 -13.65 11.70
N GLU A 117 -5.25 -14.20 12.55
CA GLU A 117 -5.51 -14.46 13.96
C GLU A 117 -5.17 -13.26 14.84
N SER A 118 -3.99 -12.65 14.60
CA SER A 118 -3.54 -11.47 15.34
C SER A 118 -2.47 -10.68 14.56
N ILE A 119 -2.40 -9.40 14.85
CA ILE A 119 -1.36 -8.50 14.37
C ILE A 119 -0.61 -7.92 15.55
N ASN A 120 0.72 -7.99 15.50
CA ASN A 120 1.60 -7.36 16.47
C ASN A 120 2.41 -6.26 15.78
N ILE A 121 2.35 -5.03 16.30
CA ILE A 121 3.01 -3.88 15.70
C ILE A 121 4.22 -3.49 16.54
N LEU A 122 5.41 -3.63 15.95
CA LEU A 122 6.68 -3.23 16.51
C LEU A 122 6.98 -1.80 16.08
N LYS A 123 6.73 -0.83 16.96
CA LYS A 123 6.78 0.60 16.62
C LYS A 123 8.17 1.21 16.75
N GLY A 124 8.93 0.78 17.74
CA GLY A 124 10.25 1.31 18.07
C GLY A 124 11.40 0.52 17.42
N GLN A 125 12.54 1.17 17.26
CA GLN A 125 13.74 0.55 16.69
C GLN A 125 14.24 -0.62 17.55
N ALA A 126 14.11 -0.54 18.88
CA ALA A 126 14.48 -1.62 19.78
C ALA A 126 13.68 -2.90 19.53
N ALA A 127 12.40 -2.74 19.16
CA ALA A 127 11.52 -3.86 18.81
C ALA A 127 11.87 -4.47 17.46
N SER A 128 12.29 -3.66 16.49
CA SER A 128 12.53 -4.05 15.10
C SER A 128 13.99 -4.37 14.77
N ALA A 129 14.93 -4.12 15.67
CA ALA A 129 16.37 -4.28 15.43
C ALA A 129 16.78 -5.68 14.92
N LEU A 130 16.10 -6.74 15.36
CA LEU A 130 16.38 -8.11 14.89
C LEU A 130 16.04 -8.33 13.40
N TYR A 131 15.11 -7.54 12.82
CA TYR A 131 14.78 -7.60 11.39
C TYR A 131 15.73 -6.76 10.51
N GLY A 132 16.66 -6.02 11.14
CA GLY A 132 17.73 -5.27 10.48
C GLY A 132 17.24 -4.11 9.63
N ILE A 133 17.95 -3.87 8.53
CA ILE A 133 17.82 -2.70 7.65
C ILE A 133 16.42 -2.52 7.05
N ARG A 134 15.69 -3.60 6.83
CA ARG A 134 14.32 -3.56 6.29
C ARG A 134 13.27 -3.07 7.29
N ALA A 135 13.60 -3.12 8.57
CA ALA A 135 12.70 -2.79 9.67
C ALA A 135 12.90 -1.36 10.21
N SER A 136 13.64 -0.52 9.50
CA SER A 136 13.88 0.87 9.89
C SER A 136 12.59 1.65 10.15
N ASN A 137 11.50 1.34 9.46
CA ASN A 137 10.20 2.01 9.57
C ASN A 137 9.21 1.30 10.52
N GLY A 138 9.70 0.31 11.29
CA GLY A 138 8.88 -0.55 12.14
C GLY A 138 8.44 -1.83 11.43
N VAL A 139 7.73 -2.70 12.14
CA VAL A 139 7.32 -4.02 11.63
C VAL A 139 5.87 -4.30 12.00
N ILE A 140 5.09 -4.80 11.03
CA ILE A 140 3.76 -5.35 11.21
C ILE A 140 3.88 -6.87 11.12
N ILE A 141 3.77 -7.55 12.26
CA ILE A 141 3.84 -9.01 12.34
C ILE A 141 2.43 -9.56 12.32
N ILE A 142 2.12 -10.35 11.31
CA ILE A 142 0.84 -10.99 11.09
C ILE A 142 0.98 -12.47 11.42
N THR A 143 0.16 -12.94 12.35
CA THR A 143 -0.03 -14.37 12.62
C THR A 143 -1.34 -14.78 11.97
N THR A 144 -1.30 -15.79 11.12
CA THR A 144 -2.50 -16.27 10.44
C THR A 144 -3.16 -17.40 11.24
N LYS A 145 -4.47 -17.58 11.03
CA LYS A 145 -5.25 -18.66 11.65
C LYS A 145 -4.62 -20.02 11.38
N SER A 146 -4.49 -20.84 12.41
CA SER A 146 -3.89 -22.17 12.34
C SER A 146 -4.71 -23.16 13.17
N GLY A 147 -4.43 -24.45 13.05
CA GLY A 147 -5.05 -25.46 13.91
C GLY A 147 -4.44 -25.58 15.29
N LYS A 148 -3.40 -24.79 15.62
CA LYS A 148 -2.74 -24.83 16.92
C LYS A 148 -3.61 -24.26 18.04
N GLY A 149 -3.60 -24.90 19.20
CA GLY A 149 -4.33 -24.42 20.37
C GLY A 149 -5.82 -24.74 20.35
N LEU A 150 -6.33 -25.42 19.34
CA LEU A 150 -7.72 -25.91 19.30
C LEU A 150 -7.91 -27.14 20.20
N GLU A 151 -9.16 -27.48 20.49
CA GLU A 151 -9.51 -28.70 21.20
C GLU A 151 -9.13 -29.92 20.35
N LYS A 152 -8.39 -30.85 20.92
CA LYS A 152 -7.92 -32.05 20.22
C LYS A 152 -9.08 -32.87 19.67
N GLY A 153 -8.94 -33.32 18.43
CA GLY A 153 -9.87 -34.24 17.78
C GLY A 153 -11.14 -33.57 17.24
N LYS A 154 -11.42 -32.31 17.58
CA LYS A 154 -12.59 -31.57 17.11
C LYS A 154 -12.22 -30.62 15.99
N PRO A 155 -12.79 -30.79 14.78
CA PRO A 155 -12.65 -29.80 13.73
C PRO A 155 -13.42 -28.52 14.08
N GLN A 156 -12.80 -27.39 13.86
CA GLN A 156 -13.45 -26.08 13.92
C GLN A 156 -13.70 -25.59 12.50
N VAL A 157 -14.95 -25.30 12.19
CA VAL A 157 -15.37 -24.72 10.91
C VAL A 157 -15.89 -23.32 11.18
N SER A 158 -15.32 -22.33 10.53
CA SER A 158 -15.74 -20.93 10.60
C SER A 158 -16.11 -20.47 9.20
N PHE A 159 -17.34 -20.00 9.03
CA PHE A 159 -17.80 -19.35 7.81
C PHE A 159 -18.18 -17.91 8.13
N SER A 160 -17.72 -16.98 7.32
CA SER A 160 -18.08 -15.56 7.42
C SER A 160 -18.52 -15.08 6.04
N SER A 161 -19.65 -14.41 6.00
CA SER A 161 -20.13 -13.72 4.80
C SER A 161 -20.52 -12.31 5.19
N ASN A 162 -20.05 -11.33 4.43
CA ASN A 162 -20.29 -9.92 4.70
C ASN A 162 -20.66 -9.17 3.42
N VAL A 163 -21.65 -8.30 3.51
CA VAL A 163 -22.05 -7.38 2.44
C VAL A 163 -21.99 -5.96 2.98
N SER A 164 -21.34 -5.05 2.28
CA SER A 164 -21.32 -3.63 2.59
C SER A 164 -21.71 -2.79 1.37
N PHE A 165 -22.21 -1.59 1.65
CA PHE A 165 -22.63 -0.63 0.63
C PHE A 165 -21.85 0.66 0.86
N ASP A 166 -21.17 1.12 -0.19
CA ASP A 166 -20.36 2.33 -0.17
C ASP A 166 -21.08 3.43 -0.95
N VAL A 167 -21.24 4.60 -0.34
CA VAL A 167 -21.82 5.78 -0.98
C VAL A 167 -20.88 6.96 -0.85
N VAL A 168 -20.93 7.88 -1.82
CA VAL A 168 -20.12 9.11 -1.75
C VAL A 168 -20.48 9.90 -0.50
N GLY A 169 -19.49 10.24 0.33
CA GLY A 169 -19.71 10.87 1.62
C GLY A 169 -19.91 12.39 1.52
N ARG A 170 -18.89 13.12 1.09
CA ARG A 170 -18.91 14.57 0.94
C ARG A 170 -18.46 14.98 -0.45
N LEU A 171 -19.25 15.87 -1.05
CA LEU A 171 -18.94 16.55 -2.30
C LEU A 171 -18.74 18.05 -2.04
N PRO A 172 -17.93 18.75 -2.86
CA PRO A 172 -17.89 20.20 -2.83
C PRO A 172 -19.27 20.79 -3.14
N GLU A 173 -19.59 21.91 -2.52
CA GLU A 173 -20.79 22.67 -2.86
C GLU A 173 -20.51 23.52 -4.09
N PHE A 174 -21.20 23.21 -5.18
CA PHE A 174 -21.10 23.96 -6.43
C PHE A 174 -22.22 24.99 -6.55
N GLN A 175 -21.93 26.11 -7.23
CA GLN A 175 -22.95 27.10 -7.56
C GLN A 175 -23.99 26.50 -8.51
N LYS A 176 -25.26 26.94 -8.43
CA LYS A 176 -26.41 26.43 -9.23
C LYS A 176 -27.19 27.57 -9.94
N THR A 177 -26.58 28.76 -10.02
CA THR A 177 -27.23 29.97 -10.51
C THR A 177 -26.82 30.32 -11.93
N TYR A 178 -25.53 30.23 -12.23
CA TYR A 178 -24.96 30.67 -13.50
C TYR A 178 -24.70 29.49 -14.44
N ALA A 179 -24.99 29.71 -15.71
CA ALA A 179 -24.84 28.74 -16.79
C ALA A 179 -23.39 28.61 -17.27
N GLN A 180 -23.16 27.65 -18.13
CA GLN A 180 -21.94 27.46 -18.90
C GLN A 180 -21.57 28.76 -19.65
N GLY A 181 -20.30 29.14 -19.64
CA GLY A 181 -19.83 30.33 -20.33
C GLY A 181 -18.81 31.13 -19.54
N SER A 182 -18.49 32.32 -20.03
CA SER A 182 -17.51 33.24 -19.45
C SER A 182 -17.97 34.68 -19.65
N GLY A 183 -17.68 35.57 -18.67
CA GLY A 183 -17.99 36.99 -18.75
C GLY A 183 -19.49 37.32 -18.93
N GLY A 184 -20.38 36.49 -18.47
CA GLY A 184 -21.83 36.65 -18.61
C GLY A 184 -22.40 36.17 -19.97
N VAL A 185 -21.55 35.62 -20.85
CA VAL A 185 -21.94 35.13 -22.18
C VAL A 185 -22.03 33.60 -22.15
N PHE A 186 -23.17 33.06 -22.61
CA PHE A 186 -23.35 31.61 -22.73
C PHE A 186 -22.46 31.02 -23.83
N SER A 187 -21.87 29.87 -23.56
CA SER A 187 -21.05 29.14 -24.53
C SER A 187 -21.17 27.64 -24.28
N THR A 188 -21.55 26.89 -25.30
CA THR A 188 -21.78 25.45 -25.27
C THR A 188 -20.50 24.61 -25.28
N THR A 189 -19.31 25.25 -25.35
CA THR A 189 -17.99 24.61 -25.36
C THR A 189 -17.08 25.10 -24.24
N SER A 190 -17.56 26.00 -23.39
CA SER A 190 -16.79 26.54 -22.27
C SER A 190 -16.64 25.50 -21.15
N GLY A 191 -15.44 25.41 -20.58
CA GLY A 191 -15.16 24.64 -19.35
C GLY A 191 -15.46 25.41 -18.06
N THR A 192 -16.07 26.60 -18.13
CA THR A 192 -16.36 27.45 -16.97
C THR A 192 -17.84 27.71 -16.82
N SER A 193 -18.29 28.10 -15.61
CA SER A 193 -19.67 28.37 -15.23
C SER A 193 -19.87 29.86 -14.88
N TRP A 194 -19.36 30.76 -15.75
CA TRP A 194 -19.47 32.22 -15.65
C TRP A 194 -20.28 32.82 -16.81
N GLY A 195 -21.25 32.08 -17.32
CA GLY A 195 -22.26 32.53 -18.28
C GLY A 195 -23.37 33.36 -17.63
N PRO A 196 -24.50 33.59 -18.33
CA PRO A 196 -25.69 34.27 -17.78
C PRO A 196 -26.34 33.39 -16.69
N LYS A 197 -27.33 33.92 -16.00
CA LYS A 197 -28.17 33.09 -15.12
C LYS A 197 -28.84 31.98 -15.94
N ILE A 198 -28.96 30.80 -15.36
CA ILE A 198 -29.64 29.66 -16.03
C ILE A 198 -31.06 30.01 -16.47
N SER A 199 -31.79 30.76 -15.66
CA SER A 199 -33.15 31.23 -15.97
C SER A 199 -33.22 32.16 -17.18
N GLU A 200 -32.11 32.77 -17.60
CA GLU A 200 -32.04 33.71 -18.73
C GLU A 200 -31.68 33.02 -20.06
N LEU A 201 -31.32 31.72 -20.05
CA LEU A 201 -30.92 30.96 -21.24
C LEU A 201 -31.96 30.97 -22.36
N PRO A 202 -33.30 30.96 -22.11
CA PRO A 202 -34.29 31.06 -23.16
C PRO A 202 -34.23 32.38 -23.95
N ASN A 203 -33.62 33.41 -23.38
CA ASN A 203 -33.46 34.73 -23.99
C ASN A 203 -32.01 34.95 -24.54
N ASP A 204 -31.18 33.92 -24.55
CA ASP A 204 -29.84 34.00 -25.14
C ASP A 204 -29.93 34.33 -26.65
N ALA A 205 -29.10 35.24 -27.15
CA ALA A 205 -29.18 35.72 -28.53
C ALA A 205 -28.90 34.62 -29.56
N THR A 206 -28.05 33.64 -29.22
CA THR A 206 -27.60 32.57 -30.15
C THR A 206 -28.41 31.28 -29.95
N TYR A 207 -28.69 30.90 -28.71
CA TYR A 207 -29.26 29.58 -28.37
C TYR A 207 -30.64 29.65 -27.75
N GLY A 208 -31.18 30.84 -27.46
CA GLY A 208 -32.48 31.00 -26.78
C GLY A 208 -33.65 30.71 -27.67
N GLY A 209 -34.61 29.94 -27.15
CA GLY A 209 -35.83 29.61 -27.89
C GLY A 209 -36.82 30.76 -28.00
N ASN A 210 -36.69 31.83 -27.20
CA ASN A 210 -37.49 33.04 -27.26
C ASN A 210 -36.98 34.06 -28.29
N THR A 211 -35.72 33.95 -28.73
CA THR A 211 -35.07 34.92 -29.60
C THR A 211 -35.15 34.51 -31.07
N ASP A 212 -34.88 35.49 -32.01
CA ASP A 212 -34.75 35.19 -33.42
C ASP A 212 -33.26 34.87 -33.71
N ASN A 213 -32.95 33.58 -33.89
CA ASN A 213 -31.60 33.06 -34.13
C ASN A 213 -31.63 31.93 -35.17
N GLU A 214 -30.47 31.40 -35.55
CA GLU A 214 -30.35 30.32 -36.53
C GLU A 214 -31.19 29.09 -36.19
N TYR A 215 -31.26 28.68 -34.93
CA TYR A 215 -31.96 27.48 -34.50
C TYR A 215 -33.51 27.72 -34.49
N THR A 216 -33.96 28.89 -34.06
CA THR A 216 -35.38 29.21 -34.07
C THR A 216 -35.89 29.47 -35.50
N GLN A 217 -35.04 29.93 -36.41
CA GLN A 217 -35.38 30.02 -37.86
C GLN A 217 -35.54 28.64 -38.47
N LYS A 218 -34.71 27.67 -38.06
CA LYS A 218 -34.74 26.28 -38.57
C LYS A 218 -35.86 25.43 -37.97
N PHE A 219 -36.11 25.54 -36.66
CA PHE A 219 -36.99 24.63 -35.90
C PHE A 219 -38.24 25.31 -35.36
N GLY A 220 -38.43 26.60 -35.59
CA GLY A 220 -39.46 27.40 -34.95
C GLY A 220 -39.09 27.83 -33.52
N LYS A 221 -39.80 28.86 -33.02
CA LYS A 221 -39.61 29.34 -31.64
C LYS A 221 -40.03 28.30 -30.62
N GLN A 222 -39.18 28.16 -29.59
CA GLN A 222 -39.37 27.20 -28.50
C GLN A 222 -39.41 27.96 -27.17
N GLN A 223 -40.59 28.46 -26.84
CA GLN A 223 -40.82 29.32 -25.69
C GLN A 223 -40.33 28.67 -24.39
N GLY A 224 -39.51 29.40 -23.61
CA GLY A 224 -39.01 28.95 -22.33
C GLY A 224 -37.88 27.91 -22.40
N LYS A 225 -37.41 27.54 -23.59
CA LYS A 225 -36.33 26.56 -23.80
C LYS A 225 -35.12 27.21 -24.43
N TYR A 226 -33.99 26.49 -24.43
CA TYR A 226 -32.77 26.86 -25.12
C TYR A 226 -32.18 25.67 -25.86
N TYR A 227 -31.44 25.95 -26.93
CA TYR A 227 -30.83 24.93 -27.79
C TYR A 227 -29.51 24.44 -27.21
N VAL A 228 -29.33 23.11 -27.14
CA VAL A 228 -28.12 22.42 -26.66
C VAL A 228 -27.56 21.56 -27.80
N PRO A 229 -26.46 21.98 -28.48
CA PRO A 229 -25.91 21.25 -29.62
C PRO A 229 -25.51 19.81 -29.28
N GLN A 230 -25.05 19.55 -28.05
CA GLN A 230 -24.68 18.21 -27.62
C GLN A 230 -25.86 17.23 -27.53
N ARG A 231 -27.05 17.73 -27.24
CA ARG A 231 -28.29 16.91 -27.32
C ARG A 231 -28.60 16.55 -28.78
N ALA A 232 -28.47 17.52 -29.68
CA ALA A 232 -28.64 17.26 -31.11
C ALA A 232 -27.61 16.28 -31.65
N ALA A 233 -26.34 16.41 -31.25
CA ALA A 233 -25.26 15.49 -31.64
C ALA A 233 -25.50 14.06 -31.14
N ALA A 234 -26.19 13.88 -30.04
CA ALA A 234 -26.59 12.58 -29.48
C ALA A 234 -27.94 12.05 -30.03
N GLY A 235 -28.55 12.68 -31.02
CA GLY A 235 -29.83 12.26 -31.58
C GLY A 235 -31.08 12.57 -30.70
N LEU A 236 -30.90 13.41 -29.66
CA LEU A 236 -32.00 13.79 -28.75
C LEU A 236 -32.68 15.09 -29.21
N ASP A 237 -33.89 15.36 -28.62
CA ASP A 237 -34.48 16.69 -28.75
C ASP A 237 -33.49 17.75 -28.28
N PRO A 238 -33.03 18.68 -29.17
CA PRO A 238 -32.01 19.65 -28.82
C PRO A 238 -32.47 20.74 -27.84
N TRP A 239 -33.77 20.87 -27.62
CA TRP A 239 -34.38 21.95 -26.82
C TRP A 239 -34.51 21.53 -25.35
N ALA A 240 -33.74 22.15 -24.47
CA ALA A 240 -33.73 21.90 -23.05
C ALA A 240 -34.47 22.99 -22.26
N THR A 241 -35.13 22.61 -21.18
CA THR A 241 -35.64 23.52 -20.17
C THR A 241 -34.51 23.96 -19.24
N PRO A 242 -34.39 25.27 -18.94
CA PRO A 242 -33.36 25.74 -18.00
C PRO A 242 -33.52 25.15 -16.63
N GLN A 243 -32.51 24.40 -16.16
CA GLN A 243 -32.45 23.87 -14.82
C GLN A 243 -30.99 23.65 -14.40
N ALA A 244 -30.77 23.53 -13.11
CA ALA A 244 -29.47 23.21 -12.58
C ALA A 244 -29.38 21.70 -12.28
N TYR A 245 -28.35 21.05 -12.82
CA TYR A 245 -28.05 19.63 -12.60
C TYR A 245 -26.99 19.49 -11.48
N ASP A 246 -27.06 18.42 -10.72
CA ASP A 246 -26.08 18.07 -9.69
C ASP A 246 -25.07 17.05 -10.22
N ASN A 247 -24.35 17.44 -11.28
CA ASN A 247 -23.45 16.54 -12.04
C ASN A 247 -22.48 15.76 -11.19
N ALA A 248 -21.99 16.36 -10.09
CA ALA A 248 -21.09 15.69 -9.18
C ALA A 248 -21.77 14.58 -8.37
N LYS A 249 -23.02 14.79 -7.95
CA LYS A 249 -23.78 13.79 -7.20
C LYS A 249 -24.27 12.67 -8.12
N ASP A 250 -24.76 13.03 -9.31
CA ASP A 250 -25.35 12.11 -10.28
C ASP A 250 -24.31 11.19 -10.95
N PHE A 251 -23.00 11.51 -10.80
CA PHE A 251 -21.90 10.72 -11.34
C PHE A 251 -21.57 9.47 -10.53
N PHE A 252 -21.83 9.49 -9.23
CA PHE A 252 -21.43 8.40 -8.35
C PHE A 252 -22.57 7.40 -8.15
N ASP A 253 -22.21 6.13 -8.26
CA ASP A 253 -23.09 5.00 -7.95
C ASP A 253 -22.94 4.55 -6.49
N THR A 254 -23.73 3.57 -6.08
CA THR A 254 -23.55 2.86 -4.83
C THR A 254 -22.62 1.67 -5.07
N GLY A 255 -21.44 1.67 -4.46
CA GLY A 255 -20.53 0.55 -4.49
C GLY A 255 -21.05 -0.60 -3.60
N ILE A 256 -20.77 -1.84 -4.00
CA ILE A 256 -21.17 -3.03 -3.25
C ILE A 256 -19.93 -3.89 -3.04
N THR A 257 -19.66 -4.27 -1.80
CA THR A 257 -18.62 -5.25 -1.47
C THR A 257 -19.26 -6.49 -0.88
N TRP A 258 -18.94 -7.65 -1.44
CA TRP A 258 -19.33 -8.95 -0.92
C TRP A 258 -18.10 -9.82 -0.67
N SER A 259 -17.89 -10.18 0.60
CA SER A 259 -16.76 -10.99 1.03
C SER A 259 -17.23 -12.26 1.71
N ASN A 260 -16.66 -13.39 1.33
CA ASN A 260 -16.91 -14.69 1.93
C ASN A 260 -15.59 -15.32 2.36
N SER A 261 -15.57 -15.96 3.51
CA SER A 261 -14.40 -16.70 4.01
C SER A 261 -14.85 -17.98 4.71
N LEU A 262 -14.20 -19.08 4.36
CA LEU A 262 -14.35 -20.37 5.00
C LEU A 262 -13.00 -20.81 5.56
N ASN A 263 -12.96 -21.10 6.85
CA ASN A 263 -11.79 -21.70 7.49
C ASN A 263 -12.17 -23.03 8.15
N VAL A 264 -11.39 -24.06 7.87
CA VAL A 264 -11.49 -25.38 8.50
C VAL A 264 -10.16 -25.68 9.15
N ALA A 265 -10.16 -25.86 10.47
CA ALA A 265 -8.97 -26.14 11.24
C ALA A 265 -9.19 -27.26 12.24
N GLN A 266 -8.15 -28.04 12.50
CA GLN A 266 -8.20 -29.13 13.48
C GLN A 266 -6.84 -29.34 14.13
N MET A 267 -6.87 -29.67 15.42
CA MET A 267 -5.73 -30.18 16.18
C MET A 267 -5.90 -31.68 16.44
N LEU A 268 -4.90 -32.45 16.02
CA LEU A 268 -4.75 -33.87 16.30
C LEU A 268 -3.68 -34.07 17.40
N ASP A 269 -3.40 -35.31 17.78
CA ASP A 269 -2.44 -35.61 18.86
C ASP A 269 -1.03 -35.08 18.58
N LYS A 270 -0.55 -35.26 17.36
CA LYS A 270 0.82 -34.89 16.96
C LYS A 270 0.86 -33.84 15.83
N SER A 271 -0.28 -33.45 15.27
CA SER A 271 -0.33 -32.54 14.15
C SER A 271 -1.51 -31.58 14.25
N SER A 272 -1.44 -30.48 13.56
CA SER A 272 -2.55 -29.56 13.35
C SER A 272 -2.55 -29.10 11.91
N TYR A 273 -3.73 -28.77 11.39
CA TYR A 273 -3.87 -28.20 10.05
C TYR A 273 -4.95 -27.12 10.01
N SER A 274 -4.85 -26.27 9.04
CA SER A 274 -5.88 -25.27 8.73
C SER A 274 -5.90 -25.04 7.21
N ILE A 275 -7.12 -24.95 6.66
CA ILE A 275 -7.38 -24.61 5.27
C ILE A 275 -8.34 -23.44 5.28
N SER A 276 -7.98 -22.36 4.58
CA SER A 276 -8.85 -21.20 4.40
C SER A 276 -9.10 -20.98 2.90
N LEU A 277 -10.34 -20.63 2.58
CA LEU A 277 -10.78 -20.22 1.26
C LEU A 277 -11.48 -18.88 1.43
N GLY A 278 -11.14 -17.90 0.61
CA GLY A 278 -11.76 -16.59 0.64
C GLY A 278 -12.03 -16.05 -0.75
N ASN A 279 -13.11 -15.26 -0.86
CA ASN A 279 -13.31 -14.42 -2.02
C ASN A 279 -13.85 -13.05 -1.59
N THR A 280 -13.47 -12.02 -2.33
CA THR A 280 -14.01 -10.66 -2.18
C THR A 280 -14.30 -10.13 -3.56
N HIS A 281 -15.54 -9.71 -3.78
CA HIS A 281 -15.98 -8.96 -4.94
C HIS A 281 -16.39 -7.57 -4.50
N GLN A 282 -15.86 -6.53 -5.13
CA GLN A 282 -16.12 -5.14 -4.78
C GLN A 282 -16.37 -4.32 -6.04
N ASP A 283 -17.58 -3.77 -6.17
CA ASP A 283 -17.88 -2.71 -7.12
C ASP A 283 -17.57 -1.35 -6.49
N GLY A 284 -16.94 -0.45 -7.24
CA GLY A 284 -16.64 0.90 -6.79
C GLY A 284 -17.83 1.84 -6.91
N ILE A 285 -17.70 3.03 -6.27
CA ILE A 285 -18.68 4.12 -6.41
C ILE A 285 -18.54 4.88 -7.74
N ILE A 286 -17.53 4.57 -8.53
CA ILE A 286 -17.38 5.02 -9.92
C ILE A 286 -17.64 3.80 -10.79
N SER A 287 -18.60 3.92 -11.70
CA SER A 287 -18.94 2.85 -12.64
C SER A 287 -17.69 2.33 -13.37
N SER A 288 -17.64 1.05 -13.69
CA SER A 288 -16.47 0.37 -14.27
C SER A 288 -15.22 0.28 -13.40
N THR A 289 -15.27 0.62 -12.11
CA THR A 289 -14.18 0.33 -11.17
C THR A 289 -14.58 -0.81 -10.25
N GLY A 290 -13.66 -1.73 -10.00
CA GLY A 290 -13.95 -2.91 -9.18
C GLY A 290 -12.70 -3.66 -8.74
N MET A 291 -12.91 -4.66 -7.89
CA MET A 291 -11.86 -5.58 -7.46
C MET A 291 -12.44 -6.97 -7.20
N ASP A 292 -11.80 -7.97 -7.79
CA ASP A 292 -12.00 -9.37 -7.47
C ASP A 292 -10.74 -9.94 -6.82
N ARG A 293 -10.89 -10.58 -5.66
CA ARG A 293 -9.80 -11.27 -4.97
C ARG A 293 -10.25 -12.66 -4.56
N TYR A 294 -9.42 -13.66 -4.86
CA TYR A 294 -9.57 -15.03 -4.41
C TYR A 294 -8.30 -15.46 -3.68
N ASN A 295 -8.46 -16.11 -2.53
CA ASN A 295 -7.34 -16.60 -1.74
C ASN A 295 -7.57 -18.03 -1.25
N VAL A 296 -6.48 -18.80 -1.28
CA VAL A 296 -6.40 -20.15 -0.72
C VAL A 296 -5.19 -20.20 0.19
N LYS A 297 -5.41 -20.65 1.43
CA LYS A 297 -4.32 -20.84 2.40
C LYS A 297 -4.38 -22.26 2.96
N VAL A 298 -3.22 -22.87 3.08
CA VAL A 298 -3.04 -24.16 3.73
C VAL A 298 -1.89 -24.06 4.72
N SER A 299 -2.09 -24.51 5.94
CA SER A 299 -1.01 -24.64 6.92
C SER A 299 -1.11 -25.99 7.66
N ALA A 300 0.03 -26.56 7.96
CA ALA A 300 0.13 -27.76 8.77
C ALA A 300 1.40 -27.76 9.60
N ASP A 301 1.28 -28.31 10.81
CA ASP A 301 2.38 -28.51 11.74
C ASP A 301 2.32 -29.93 12.30
N THR A 302 3.48 -30.56 12.49
CA THR A 302 3.55 -31.91 13.03
C THR A 302 4.76 -32.10 13.94
N LYS A 303 4.58 -32.88 14.99
CA LYS A 303 5.65 -33.42 15.81
C LYS A 303 6.12 -34.74 15.21
N LEU A 304 7.29 -34.73 14.60
CA LEU A 304 7.91 -35.92 13.98
C LEU A 304 8.40 -36.88 15.03
N THR A 305 9.04 -36.35 16.06
CA THR A 305 9.49 -37.07 17.26
C THR A 305 9.22 -36.22 18.52
N ASN A 306 9.68 -36.65 19.68
CA ASN A 306 9.62 -35.83 20.91
C ASN A 306 10.44 -34.52 20.79
N ASN A 307 11.50 -34.54 20.01
CA ASN A 307 12.43 -33.43 19.85
C ASN A 307 12.28 -32.69 18.52
N TRP A 308 11.79 -33.35 17.47
CA TRP A 308 11.68 -32.76 16.14
C TRP A 308 10.24 -32.40 15.78
N SER A 309 10.06 -31.20 15.28
CA SER A 309 8.81 -30.76 14.67
C SER A 309 9.08 -30.10 13.31
N SER A 310 8.09 -30.13 12.46
CA SER A 310 8.12 -29.49 11.15
C SER A 310 6.75 -28.91 10.84
N GLY A 311 6.70 -27.93 9.97
CA GLY A 311 5.45 -27.36 9.50
C GLY A 311 5.66 -26.53 8.26
N PHE A 312 4.56 -26.18 7.62
CA PHE A 312 4.55 -25.29 6.47
C PHE A 312 3.31 -24.40 6.46
N THR A 313 3.42 -23.28 5.78
CA THR A 313 2.29 -22.42 5.41
C THR A 313 2.45 -22.07 3.94
N ALA A 314 1.37 -22.16 3.18
CA ALA A 314 1.29 -21.81 1.77
C ALA A 314 0.05 -20.98 1.52
N ASN A 315 0.20 -19.86 0.84
CA ASN A 315 -0.87 -18.95 0.44
C ASN A 315 -0.79 -18.71 -1.05
N TYR A 316 -1.91 -18.80 -1.73
CA TYR A 316 -2.06 -18.40 -3.13
C TYR A 316 -3.19 -17.39 -3.24
N ILE A 317 -2.93 -16.28 -3.89
CA ILE A 317 -3.87 -15.19 -4.05
C ILE A 317 -3.85 -14.74 -5.51
N THR A 318 -5.03 -14.50 -6.05
CA THR A 318 -5.21 -13.77 -7.30
C THR A 318 -6.09 -12.56 -7.05
N THR A 319 -5.69 -11.42 -7.58
CA THR A 319 -6.41 -10.15 -7.46
C THR A 319 -6.48 -9.50 -8.82
N SER A 320 -7.68 -9.09 -9.23
CA SER A 320 -7.93 -8.30 -10.45
C SER A 320 -8.59 -6.99 -10.03
N ILE A 321 -8.10 -5.85 -10.53
CA ILE A 321 -8.59 -4.53 -10.18
C ILE A 321 -8.83 -3.73 -11.46
N ASP A 322 -10.07 -3.27 -11.64
CA ASP A 322 -10.42 -2.26 -12.62
C ASP A 322 -10.37 -0.88 -11.99
N LYS A 323 -9.60 0.01 -12.59
CA LYS A 323 -9.25 1.32 -12.02
C LYS A 323 -9.74 2.46 -12.92
N ALA A 324 -9.81 3.65 -12.33
CA ALA A 324 -9.99 4.89 -13.06
C ALA A 324 -8.80 5.84 -12.83
N VAL A 325 -8.58 6.76 -13.76
CA VAL A 325 -7.56 7.80 -13.61
C VAL A 325 -7.93 8.75 -12.49
N THR A 326 -7.05 8.92 -11.50
CA THR A 326 -7.24 9.75 -10.30
C THR A 326 -6.43 11.03 -10.31
N SER A 327 -5.50 11.19 -11.26
CA SER A 327 -4.65 12.37 -11.39
C SER A 327 -5.41 13.62 -11.83
N GLY A 328 -4.69 14.74 -12.00
CA GLY A 328 -5.24 16.01 -12.49
C GLY A 328 -5.92 15.94 -13.86
N ASN A 329 -5.70 14.87 -14.64
CA ASN A 329 -6.40 14.56 -15.88
C ASN A 329 -7.49 13.50 -15.71
N GLY A 330 -7.79 13.12 -14.47
CA GLY A 330 -8.77 12.11 -14.14
C GLY A 330 -10.22 12.53 -14.33
N LEU A 331 -11.12 11.56 -14.18
CA LEU A 331 -12.58 11.70 -14.38
C LEU A 331 -13.17 12.83 -13.55
N LEU A 332 -12.80 12.95 -12.27
CA LEU A 332 -13.37 13.94 -11.36
C LEU A 332 -13.09 15.38 -11.78
N ARG A 333 -11.98 15.64 -12.47
CA ARG A 333 -11.72 16.98 -13.02
C ARG A 333 -12.78 17.41 -14.03
N THR A 334 -13.24 16.49 -14.86
CA THR A 334 -14.31 16.76 -15.82
C THR A 334 -15.65 16.87 -15.14
N VAL A 335 -15.96 15.96 -14.22
CA VAL A 335 -17.22 15.97 -13.46
C VAL A 335 -17.40 17.26 -12.65
N TYR A 336 -16.35 17.67 -11.90
CA TYR A 336 -16.39 18.89 -11.08
C TYR A 336 -16.37 20.18 -11.91
N ALA A 337 -15.85 20.14 -13.14
CA ALA A 337 -15.89 21.26 -14.05
C ALA A 337 -17.16 21.32 -14.89
N ALA A 338 -18.04 20.30 -14.82
CA ALA A 338 -19.28 20.31 -15.58
C ALA A 338 -20.19 21.46 -15.12
N PRO A 339 -20.59 22.34 -16.03
CA PRO A 339 -21.47 23.48 -15.71
C PRO A 339 -22.83 22.98 -15.20
N PRO A 340 -23.45 23.64 -14.22
CA PRO A 340 -24.74 23.21 -13.70
C PRO A 340 -25.87 23.26 -14.72
N SER A 341 -25.72 24.04 -15.81
CA SER A 341 -26.67 24.06 -16.92
C SER A 341 -26.52 22.90 -17.89
N TYR A 342 -25.47 22.09 -17.78
CA TYR A 342 -25.21 20.96 -18.65
C TYR A 342 -25.59 19.64 -17.94
N ASP A 343 -26.42 18.84 -18.59
CA ASP A 343 -26.83 17.51 -18.11
C ASP A 343 -25.78 16.47 -18.47
N LEU A 344 -24.78 16.29 -17.59
CA LEU A 344 -23.64 15.39 -17.87
C LEU A 344 -24.07 13.92 -17.91
N ALA A 345 -25.01 13.52 -17.06
CA ALA A 345 -25.52 12.15 -16.98
C ALA A 345 -26.61 11.85 -18.03
N GLY A 346 -27.45 12.83 -18.34
CA GLY A 346 -28.61 12.63 -19.23
C GLY A 346 -28.30 12.85 -20.71
N ILE A 347 -27.16 13.46 -21.08
CA ILE A 347 -26.75 13.60 -22.48
C ILE A 347 -25.74 12.47 -22.78
N PRO A 348 -26.00 11.58 -23.79
CA PRO A 348 -25.07 10.54 -24.17
C PRO A 348 -23.66 11.08 -24.38
N SER A 349 -22.69 10.35 -23.86
CA SER A 349 -21.26 10.71 -23.85
C SER A 349 -20.61 10.68 -25.22
N HIS A 350 -21.30 10.17 -26.25
CA HIS A 350 -20.83 10.01 -27.61
C HIS A 350 -21.85 10.59 -28.63
N VAL A 351 -21.35 10.84 -29.83
CA VAL A 351 -22.17 11.27 -30.97
C VAL A 351 -23.03 10.09 -31.43
N ASP A 352 -24.29 10.37 -31.82
CA ASP A 352 -25.24 9.35 -32.29
C ASP A 352 -24.62 8.44 -33.36
N GLY A 353 -24.76 7.11 -33.15
CA GLY A 353 -24.25 6.08 -34.05
C GLY A 353 -22.70 5.93 -34.03
N ASN A 354 -21.94 6.67 -33.21
CA ASN A 354 -20.49 6.53 -33.15
C ASN A 354 -19.93 6.56 -31.70
N PRO A 355 -19.77 5.39 -31.05
CA PRO A 355 -19.34 5.31 -29.65
C PRO A 355 -17.89 5.80 -29.43
N TYR A 356 -17.09 5.99 -30.48
CA TYR A 356 -15.70 6.42 -30.40
C TYR A 356 -15.53 7.92 -30.59
N THR A 357 -16.56 8.66 -30.95
CA THR A 357 -16.53 10.12 -31.06
C THR A 357 -17.22 10.72 -29.85
N GLN A 358 -16.44 11.42 -29.03
CA GLN A 358 -16.95 12.03 -27.81
C GLN A 358 -17.97 13.14 -28.07
N ASN A 359 -18.95 13.20 -27.20
CA ASN A 359 -19.90 14.30 -27.06
C ASN A 359 -19.65 14.95 -25.70
N SER A 360 -18.96 16.09 -25.70
CA SER A 360 -18.52 16.74 -24.47
C SER A 360 -18.92 18.21 -24.43
N PHE A 361 -19.09 18.75 -23.22
CA PHE A 361 -19.33 20.17 -23.00
C PHE A 361 -18.07 21.03 -23.21
N ARG A 362 -16.89 20.41 -23.37
CA ARG A 362 -15.60 21.07 -23.63
C ARG A 362 -14.68 20.16 -24.44
N GLY A 363 -13.84 20.77 -25.30
CA GLY A 363 -12.99 20.02 -26.24
C GLY A 363 -11.63 19.57 -25.73
N SER A 364 -11.21 19.97 -24.52
CA SER A 364 -9.83 19.77 -24.05
C SER A 364 -9.66 18.55 -23.15
N PHE A 365 -10.72 17.94 -22.68
CA PHE A 365 -10.73 16.82 -21.73
C PHE A 365 -11.76 15.80 -22.17
N ASP A 366 -11.53 14.55 -21.83
CA ASP A 366 -12.46 13.49 -22.11
C ASP A 366 -13.75 13.68 -21.31
N ASN A 367 -14.91 13.39 -21.94
CA ASN A 367 -16.14 13.21 -21.21
C ASN A 367 -15.97 12.06 -20.23
N ALA A 368 -16.37 12.25 -18.97
CA ALA A 368 -16.12 11.27 -17.90
C ALA A 368 -16.79 9.91 -18.19
N TYR A 369 -18.05 9.90 -18.66
CA TYR A 369 -18.75 8.67 -19.01
C TYR A 369 -18.14 7.99 -20.23
N TRP A 370 -17.78 8.76 -21.27
CA TRP A 370 -17.09 8.23 -22.43
C TRP A 370 -15.73 7.59 -22.05
N ALA A 371 -14.99 8.26 -21.16
CA ALA A 371 -13.72 7.76 -20.71
C ALA A 371 -13.82 6.44 -19.94
N MET A 372 -14.89 6.26 -19.14
CA MET A 372 -15.15 4.99 -18.44
C MET A 372 -15.46 3.84 -19.41
N GLU A 373 -16.08 4.13 -20.54
CA GLU A 373 -16.44 3.14 -21.55
C GLU A 373 -15.27 2.77 -22.48
N ASN A 374 -14.42 3.75 -22.83
CA ASN A 374 -13.43 3.62 -23.89
C ASN A 374 -11.98 3.51 -23.40
N ASN A 375 -11.68 3.96 -22.20
CA ASN A 375 -10.36 3.83 -21.58
C ASN A 375 -10.34 2.58 -20.67
N LYS A 376 -9.17 1.95 -20.54
CA LYS A 376 -9.00 0.75 -19.72
C LYS A 376 -7.79 0.89 -18.83
N PHE A 377 -7.98 0.69 -17.52
CA PHE A 377 -6.91 0.70 -16.52
C PHE A 377 -7.10 -0.52 -15.62
N THR A 378 -6.25 -1.53 -15.79
CA THR A 378 -6.38 -2.78 -15.04
C THR A 378 -5.08 -3.16 -14.36
N GLU A 379 -5.21 -3.90 -13.27
CA GLU A 379 -4.10 -4.48 -12.53
C GLU A 379 -4.44 -5.91 -12.14
N ASP A 380 -3.74 -6.88 -12.69
CA ASP A 380 -3.88 -8.30 -12.36
C ASP A 380 -2.65 -8.78 -11.59
N THR A 381 -2.87 -9.45 -10.47
CA THR A 381 -1.81 -9.99 -9.61
C THR A 381 -2.06 -11.45 -9.32
N ASN A 382 -1.03 -12.26 -9.51
CA ASN A 382 -0.98 -13.64 -9.03
C ASN A 382 0.19 -13.79 -8.06
N ARG A 383 -0.08 -14.21 -6.81
CA ARG A 383 0.92 -14.27 -5.75
C ARG A 383 0.89 -15.59 -5.01
N PHE A 384 2.07 -16.13 -4.79
CA PHE A 384 2.30 -17.24 -3.88
C PHE A 384 3.31 -16.82 -2.83
N PHE A 385 2.96 -17.00 -1.56
CA PHE A 385 3.94 -16.87 -0.47
C PHE A 385 3.74 -17.94 0.59
N GLY A 386 4.85 -18.36 1.16
CA GLY A 386 4.81 -19.38 2.19
C GLY A 386 6.18 -19.77 2.68
N ASN A 387 6.19 -20.63 3.69
CA ASN A 387 7.42 -21.12 4.28
C ASN A 387 7.28 -22.58 4.72
N VAL A 388 8.42 -23.23 4.86
CA VAL A 388 8.57 -24.53 5.49
C VAL A 388 9.64 -24.42 6.55
N TYR A 389 9.47 -25.09 7.68
CA TYR A 389 10.45 -25.11 8.75
C TYR A 389 10.66 -26.50 9.33
N ALA A 390 11.86 -26.71 9.88
CA ALA A 390 12.20 -27.79 10.80
C ALA A 390 12.72 -27.18 12.12
N SER A 391 12.29 -27.76 13.23
CA SER A 391 12.70 -27.31 14.56
C SER A 391 13.11 -28.48 15.41
N TYR A 392 14.25 -28.35 16.10
CA TYR A 392 14.75 -29.29 17.10
C TYR A 392 14.69 -28.65 18.48
N GLN A 393 14.08 -29.34 19.43
CA GLN A 393 13.95 -28.89 20.82
C GLN A 393 14.46 -29.96 21.78
N THR A 394 15.22 -29.53 22.79
CA THR A 394 15.66 -30.40 23.88
C THR A 394 15.76 -29.62 25.18
N ASP A 395 15.55 -30.30 26.29
CA ASP A 395 15.71 -29.79 27.66
C ASP A 395 16.93 -30.37 28.36
N PHE A 396 17.73 -31.17 27.67
CA PHE A 396 18.90 -31.86 28.19
C PHE A 396 18.60 -32.75 29.42
N GLY A 397 17.35 -33.18 29.58
CA GLY A 397 16.89 -33.97 30.76
C GLY A 397 16.71 -33.12 32.02
N THR A 398 16.65 -31.82 31.93
CA THR A 398 16.44 -30.89 33.05
C THR A 398 15.32 -29.89 32.72
N THR A 399 14.60 -29.42 33.74
CA THR A 399 13.57 -28.38 33.55
C THR A 399 14.16 -26.97 33.42
N ASN A 400 15.44 -26.80 33.76
CA ASN A 400 16.11 -25.50 33.86
C ASN A 400 16.72 -25.02 32.54
N HIS A 401 16.91 -25.93 31.58
CA HIS A 401 17.56 -25.63 30.31
C HIS A 401 16.65 -26.05 29.16
N LYS A 402 16.42 -25.14 28.21
CA LYS A 402 15.72 -25.46 26.96
C LYS A 402 16.48 -24.90 25.79
N LEU A 403 16.77 -25.74 24.81
CA LEU A 403 17.34 -25.36 23.54
C LEU A 403 16.31 -25.58 22.44
N ASN A 404 16.12 -24.59 21.58
CA ASN A 404 15.31 -24.69 20.37
C ASN A 404 16.13 -24.16 19.19
N ALA A 405 16.41 -25.02 18.23
CA ALA A 405 17.03 -24.66 16.96
C ALA A 405 15.97 -24.79 15.85
N LYS A 406 15.69 -23.71 15.15
CA LYS A 406 14.70 -23.68 14.04
C LYS A 406 15.37 -23.17 12.77
N TYR A 407 15.20 -23.91 11.69
CA TYR A 407 15.56 -23.48 10.34
C TYR A 407 14.30 -23.34 9.50
N MET A 408 14.14 -22.20 8.84
CA MET A 408 13.00 -21.87 8.00
C MET A 408 13.48 -21.39 6.63
N VAL A 409 12.83 -21.88 5.60
CA VAL A 409 12.97 -21.37 4.23
C VAL A 409 11.61 -20.87 3.77
N GLY A 410 11.59 -19.67 3.20
CA GLY A 410 10.37 -19.04 2.71
C GLY A 410 10.55 -18.45 1.32
N VAL A 411 9.43 -18.27 0.64
CA VAL A 411 9.34 -17.63 -0.66
C VAL A 411 8.13 -16.70 -0.71
N ASP A 412 8.31 -15.53 -1.29
CA ASP A 412 7.26 -14.60 -1.69
C ASP A 412 7.47 -14.30 -3.18
N ALA A 413 6.62 -14.87 -4.02
CA ALA A 413 6.72 -14.76 -5.47
C ALA A 413 5.40 -14.29 -6.05
N TYR A 414 5.45 -13.24 -6.87
CA TYR A 414 4.26 -12.74 -7.54
C TYR A 414 4.57 -12.16 -8.91
N THR A 415 3.53 -12.14 -9.74
CA THR A 415 3.50 -11.44 -11.01
C THR A 415 2.42 -10.40 -10.98
N THR A 416 2.70 -9.22 -11.49
CA THR A 416 1.72 -8.19 -11.77
C THR A 416 1.68 -7.90 -13.25
N HIS A 417 0.48 -7.66 -13.76
CA HIS A 417 0.24 -7.23 -15.12
C HIS A 417 -0.66 -6.02 -15.13
N TYR A 418 -0.21 -4.94 -15.76
CA TYR A 418 -0.91 -3.68 -15.86
C TYR A 418 -1.25 -3.40 -17.32
N VAL A 419 -2.46 -2.94 -17.57
CA VAL A 419 -2.89 -2.40 -18.86
C VAL A 419 -3.46 -1.03 -18.61
N ASP A 420 -2.77 0.00 -19.07
CA ASP A 420 -3.21 1.39 -19.03
C ASP A 420 -3.42 1.88 -20.45
N SER A 421 -4.66 2.13 -20.85
CA SER A 421 -4.96 2.57 -22.21
C SER A 421 -5.98 3.69 -22.26
N TYR A 422 -5.72 4.64 -23.15
CA TYR A 422 -6.67 5.62 -23.64
C TYR A 422 -7.19 5.18 -25.01
N GLY A 423 -8.51 5.13 -25.15
CA GLY A 423 -9.17 4.69 -26.36
C GLY A 423 -8.95 5.64 -27.57
N TYR A 424 -9.26 5.15 -28.76
CA TYR A 424 -9.32 5.96 -29.96
C TYR A 424 -10.40 7.04 -29.81
N GLY A 425 -10.03 8.30 -30.00
CA GLY A 425 -10.89 9.47 -29.75
C GLY A 425 -10.65 10.16 -28.41
N SER A 426 -9.78 9.62 -27.54
CA SER A 426 -9.40 10.26 -26.27
C SER A 426 -8.55 11.51 -26.51
N ASN A 427 -8.96 12.63 -25.93
CA ASN A 427 -8.18 13.86 -25.95
C ASN A 427 -6.85 13.71 -25.19
N THR A 428 -6.86 12.98 -24.08
CA THR A 428 -5.67 12.66 -23.30
C THR A 428 -4.75 11.71 -24.07
N GLY A 429 -5.30 10.75 -24.81
CA GLY A 429 -4.57 9.84 -25.67
C GLY A 429 -4.16 10.41 -27.04
N GLY A 430 -4.11 11.73 -27.19
CA GLY A 430 -3.69 12.39 -28.44
C GLY A 430 -4.66 12.20 -29.63
N GLY A 431 -5.92 11.90 -29.38
CA GLY A 431 -7.00 11.70 -30.38
C GLY A 431 -7.00 10.34 -31.06
N ARG A 432 -5.88 9.61 -31.08
CA ARG A 432 -5.78 8.28 -31.69
C ARG A 432 -5.46 7.17 -30.71
N GLY A 433 -5.48 7.48 -29.42
CA GLY A 433 -5.27 6.52 -28.35
C GLY A 433 -3.81 6.09 -28.15
N GLN A 434 -3.60 5.47 -27.01
CA GLN A 434 -2.29 4.95 -26.60
C GLN A 434 -2.47 3.86 -25.54
N ILE A 435 -1.47 2.98 -25.42
CA ILE A 435 -1.49 1.86 -24.48
C ILE A 435 -0.10 1.63 -23.88
N GLU A 436 -0.10 1.29 -22.60
CA GLU A 436 1.04 0.71 -21.89
C GLU A 436 0.62 -0.67 -21.35
N ASN A 437 1.36 -1.71 -21.76
CA ASN A 437 1.32 -3.02 -21.14
C ASN A 437 2.62 -3.21 -20.37
N TYR A 438 2.54 -3.41 -19.08
CA TYR A 438 3.75 -3.61 -18.31
C TYR A 438 3.48 -4.50 -17.10
N GLY A 439 4.53 -5.00 -16.53
CA GLY A 439 4.38 -5.87 -15.38
C GLY A 439 5.70 -6.24 -14.74
N TRP A 440 5.56 -6.88 -13.60
CA TRP A 440 6.66 -7.27 -12.76
C TRP A 440 6.58 -8.75 -12.45
N THR A 441 7.71 -9.40 -12.46
CA THR A 441 7.90 -10.72 -11.85
C THR A 441 8.84 -10.54 -10.67
N ASN A 442 8.34 -10.76 -9.47
CA ASN A 442 9.09 -10.62 -8.23
C ASN A 442 9.22 -11.98 -7.55
N ALA A 443 10.40 -12.29 -7.03
CA ALA A 443 10.63 -13.46 -6.20
C ALA A 443 11.61 -13.10 -5.08
N THR A 444 11.14 -13.18 -3.84
CA THR A 444 11.97 -13.00 -2.64
C THR A 444 12.10 -14.33 -1.91
N TYR A 445 13.33 -14.76 -1.72
CA TYR A 445 13.69 -15.97 -0.98
C TYR A 445 14.24 -15.57 0.38
N ASN A 446 13.76 -16.22 1.43
CA ASN A 446 14.23 -16.02 2.81
C ASN A 446 14.75 -17.34 3.36
N SER A 447 15.90 -17.30 4.02
CA SER A 447 16.48 -18.40 4.78
C SER A 447 16.79 -17.87 6.17
N LEU A 448 16.19 -18.46 7.19
CA LEU A 448 16.32 -18.03 8.59
C LEU A 448 16.70 -19.20 9.48
N LEU A 449 17.87 -19.12 10.09
CA LEU A 449 18.30 -20.01 11.18
C LEU A 449 18.20 -19.25 12.50
N THR A 450 17.54 -19.82 13.49
CA THR A 450 17.52 -19.30 14.87
C THR A 450 17.86 -20.40 15.85
N ILE A 451 18.68 -20.08 16.81
CA ILE A 451 19.01 -20.95 17.96
C ILE A 451 18.67 -20.16 19.20
N ASN A 452 17.70 -20.66 19.95
CA ASN A 452 17.21 -20.06 21.20
C ASN A 452 17.56 -20.95 22.36
N TYR A 453 18.16 -20.37 23.39
CA TYR A 453 18.52 -21.05 24.62
C TYR A 453 17.91 -20.34 25.82
N ASP A 454 17.06 -21.05 26.57
CA ASP A 454 16.42 -20.58 27.80
C ASP A 454 17.08 -21.28 28.99
N TRP A 455 17.50 -20.50 29.95
CA TRP A 455 18.13 -20.96 31.18
C TRP A 455 17.47 -20.35 32.41
N HIS A 456 16.79 -21.16 33.19
CA HIS A 456 16.30 -20.82 34.51
C HIS A 456 17.43 -21.07 35.51
N ILE A 457 18.21 -20.02 35.83
CA ILE A 457 19.41 -20.12 36.68
C ILE A 457 19.02 -20.53 38.11
N ASN A 458 17.99 -19.89 38.66
CA ASN A 458 17.35 -20.17 39.92
C ASN A 458 15.93 -19.53 39.95
N GLU A 459 15.27 -19.52 41.13
CA GLU A 459 13.94 -18.94 41.29
C GLU A 459 13.88 -17.43 40.97
N ASP A 460 14.98 -16.71 41.17
CA ASP A 460 15.06 -15.28 40.96
C ASP A 460 15.53 -14.92 39.51
N TRP A 461 16.42 -15.69 38.91
CA TRP A 461 17.12 -15.33 37.69
C TRP A 461 16.78 -16.24 36.51
N GLY A 462 16.38 -15.63 35.42
CA GLY A 462 16.24 -16.27 34.11
C GLY A 462 17.10 -15.58 33.05
N LEU A 463 17.65 -16.37 32.15
CA LEU A 463 18.41 -15.91 30.98
C LEU A 463 17.83 -16.54 29.72
N ASN A 464 17.63 -15.73 28.70
CA ASN A 464 17.30 -16.19 27.35
C ASN A 464 18.34 -15.63 26.38
N ALA A 465 18.91 -16.48 25.54
CA ALA A 465 19.85 -16.07 24.50
C ALA A 465 19.37 -16.60 23.14
N VAL A 466 19.40 -15.74 22.14
CA VAL A 466 19.07 -16.08 20.76
C VAL A 466 20.22 -15.67 19.87
N VAL A 467 20.64 -16.55 18.97
CA VAL A 467 21.55 -16.24 17.87
C VAL A 467 20.94 -16.73 16.57
N GLY A 468 21.22 -16.03 15.48
CA GLY A 468 20.66 -16.42 14.20
C GLY A 468 21.38 -15.83 13.00
N ASN A 469 21.02 -16.37 11.85
CA ASN A 469 21.45 -15.91 10.53
C ASN A 469 20.23 -15.82 9.63
N GLU A 470 20.16 -14.74 8.87
CA GLU A 470 19.10 -14.52 7.88
C GLU A 470 19.73 -14.18 6.53
N ILE A 471 19.26 -14.83 5.48
CA ILE A 471 19.63 -14.51 4.11
C ILE A 471 18.37 -14.19 3.35
N ILE A 472 18.30 -13.00 2.75
CA ILE A 472 17.20 -12.56 1.91
C ILE A 472 17.76 -12.26 0.54
N GLN A 473 17.19 -12.88 -0.50
CA GLN A 473 17.51 -12.56 -1.88
C GLN A 473 16.23 -12.17 -2.61
N SER A 474 16.24 -11.01 -3.24
CA SER A 474 15.17 -10.53 -4.08
C SER A 474 15.62 -10.50 -5.54
N ASN A 475 14.81 -11.08 -6.41
CA ASN A 475 14.94 -11.02 -7.85
C ASN A 475 13.70 -10.32 -8.39
N ARG A 476 13.90 -9.30 -9.21
CA ARG A 476 12.82 -8.52 -9.79
C ARG A 476 13.08 -8.33 -11.28
N LYS A 477 12.06 -8.57 -12.08
CA LYS A 477 12.10 -8.36 -13.54
C LYS A 477 10.89 -7.52 -13.94
N LYS A 478 11.12 -6.49 -14.75
CA LYS A 478 10.10 -5.65 -15.37
C LYS A 478 10.10 -5.92 -16.86
N TYR A 479 8.93 -5.97 -17.46
CA TYR A 479 8.74 -5.76 -18.88
C TYR A 479 7.83 -4.55 -19.08
N TYR A 480 8.01 -3.84 -20.19
CA TYR A 480 7.25 -2.66 -20.52
C TYR A 480 7.08 -2.57 -22.03
N GLU A 481 5.85 -2.36 -22.46
CA GLU A 481 5.47 -2.15 -23.84
C GLU A 481 4.62 -0.89 -23.93
N TYR A 482 4.96 0.00 -24.84
CA TYR A 482 4.25 1.22 -25.09
C TYR A 482 3.84 1.33 -26.55
N GLY A 483 2.59 1.70 -26.81
CA GLY A 483 2.05 1.86 -28.14
C GLY A 483 1.22 3.14 -28.29
N THR A 484 1.36 3.83 -29.40
CA THR A 484 0.60 5.04 -29.72
C THR A 484 0.01 5.00 -31.12
N ASN A 485 -1.03 5.84 -31.32
CA ASN A 485 -1.71 6.01 -32.59
C ASN A 485 -2.32 4.72 -33.12
N TYR A 486 -3.43 4.31 -32.56
CA TYR A 486 -4.18 3.14 -33.05
C TYR A 486 -4.58 3.33 -34.53
N ASN A 487 -4.57 2.23 -35.27
CA ASN A 487 -5.00 2.22 -36.67
C ASN A 487 -6.51 2.37 -36.81
N PHE A 488 -7.26 1.82 -35.85
CA PHE A 488 -8.74 1.87 -35.85
C PHE A 488 -9.30 1.83 -34.41
N PRO A 489 -10.53 2.31 -34.18
CA PRO A 489 -11.16 2.34 -32.89
C PRO A 489 -11.63 0.95 -32.40
N GLY A 490 -11.92 0.83 -31.10
CA GLY A 490 -12.58 -0.34 -30.51
C GLY A 490 -11.67 -1.50 -30.18
N TRP A 491 -10.35 -1.37 -30.39
CA TRP A 491 -9.37 -2.39 -30.03
C TRP A 491 -8.14 -1.75 -29.38
N ASN A 492 -8.20 -1.53 -28.09
CA ASN A 492 -7.11 -0.98 -27.29
C ASN A 492 -6.05 -2.05 -27.06
N HIS A 493 -5.17 -2.26 -28.03
CA HIS A 493 -4.18 -3.33 -28.04
C HIS A 493 -2.87 -2.85 -28.66
N ILE A 494 -1.72 -3.35 -28.15
CA ILE A 494 -0.39 -2.96 -28.63
C ILE A 494 -0.22 -3.17 -30.13
N ASN A 495 -0.75 -4.27 -30.69
CA ASN A 495 -0.67 -4.56 -32.12
C ASN A 495 -1.51 -3.61 -32.99
N ASN A 496 -2.43 -2.86 -32.40
CA ASN A 496 -3.20 -1.82 -33.10
C ASN A 496 -2.46 -0.48 -33.16
N ALA A 497 -1.38 -0.33 -32.38
CA ALA A 497 -0.56 0.88 -32.35
C ALA A 497 0.41 0.95 -33.51
N THR A 498 0.50 2.11 -34.16
CA THR A 498 1.44 2.34 -35.28
C THR A 498 2.87 2.54 -34.83
N THR A 499 3.07 3.04 -33.61
CA THR A 499 4.39 3.18 -33.00
C THR A 499 4.43 2.31 -31.74
N GLN A 500 5.43 1.46 -31.63
CA GLN A 500 5.60 0.54 -30.50
C GLN A 500 7.02 0.66 -29.95
N GLN A 501 7.16 0.57 -28.64
CA GLN A 501 8.43 0.54 -27.91
C GLN A 501 8.37 -0.55 -26.86
N THR A 502 9.50 -1.20 -26.59
CA THR A 502 9.60 -2.26 -25.58
C THR A 502 10.84 -2.05 -24.74
N GLU A 503 10.74 -2.40 -23.45
CA GLU A 503 11.83 -2.30 -22.48
C GLU A 503 11.81 -3.51 -21.55
N GLU A 504 12.97 -3.99 -21.13
CA GLU A 504 13.13 -5.02 -20.10
C GLU A 504 14.21 -4.59 -19.10
N GLU A 505 13.92 -4.76 -17.82
CA GLU A 505 14.87 -4.49 -16.75
C GLU A 505 14.90 -5.65 -15.74
N THR A 506 16.07 -5.88 -15.14
CA THR A 506 16.24 -6.92 -14.13
C THR A 506 17.08 -6.42 -12.97
N TRP A 507 16.59 -6.64 -11.74
CA TRP A 507 17.29 -6.30 -10.51
C TRP A 507 17.46 -7.53 -9.64
N LYS A 508 18.61 -7.61 -8.98
CA LYS A 508 18.91 -8.64 -7.97
C LYS A 508 19.61 -7.99 -6.79
N ASN A 509 19.10 -8.23 -5.62
CA ASN A 509 19.78 -7.81 -4.40
C ASN A 509 19.80 -8.94 -3.37
N ARG A 510 20.77 -8.87 -2.46
CA ARG A 510 20.93 -9.83 -1.37
C ARG A 510 21.34 -9.12 -0.10
N THR A 511 20.72 -9.52 1.00
CA THR A 511 21.10 -9.14 2.36
C THR A 511 21.44 -10.39 3.14
N VAL A 512 22.57 -10.37 3.84
CA VAL A 512 23.01 -11.44 4.78
C VAL A 512 23.12 -10.80 6.15
N GLY A 513 22.34 -11.26 7.12
CA GLY A 513 22.33 -10.76 8.48
C GLY A 513 22.73 -11.81 9.51
N PHE A 514 23.56 -11.43 10.48
CA PHE A 514 23.83 -12.19 11.69
C PHE A 514 23.33 -11.40 12.88
N PHE A 515 22.60 -12.04 13.77
CA PHE A 515 22.02 -11.36 14.93
C PHE A 515 22.13 -12.15 16.20
N GLY A 516 22.13 -11.42 17.30
CA GLY A 516 22.09 -11.98 18.64
C GLY A 516 21.24 -11.13 19.57
N ASN A 517 20.56 -11.79 20.49
CA ASN A 517 19.76 -11.18 21.52
C ASN A 517 19.99 -11.92 22.84
N VAL A 518 20.27 -11.18 23.91
CA VAL A 518 20.38 -11.73 25.28
C VAL A 518 19.42 -10.97 26.17
N SER A 519 18.57 -11.70 26.86
CA SER A 519 17.58 -11.12 27.81
C SER A 519 17.78 -11.76 29.17
N ALA A 520 17.94 -10.94 30.20
CA ALA A 520 17.97 -11.35 31.59
C ALA A 520 16.70 -10.90 32.31
N SER A 521 16.15 -11.75 33.17
CA SER A 521 15.03 -11.43 34.04
C SER A 521 15.41 -11.67 35.51
N TYR A 522 14.99 -10.77 36.37
CA TYR A 522 15.18 -10.88 37.81
C TYR A 522 13.85 -10.76 38.54
N ARG A 523 13.44 -11.80 39.29
CA ARG A 523 12.21 -11.89 40.10
C ARG A 523 10.92 -11.54 39.35
N ASN A 524 10.86 -11.76 38.03
CA ASN A 524 9.79 -11.28 37.16
C ASN A 524 9.51 -9.76 37.28
N MET A 525 10.40 -9.02 37.89
CA MET A 525 10.29 -7.60 38.18
C MET A 525 11.15 -6.76 37.25
N LEU A 526 12.42 -7.14 37.06
CA LEU A 526 13.37 -6.42 36.19
C LEU A 526 13.72 -7.26 34.98
N TYR A 527 13.65 -6.65 33.81
CA TYR A 527 14.00 -7.25 32.53
C TYR A 527 15.01 -6.37 31.80
N LEU A 528 16.11 -6.96 31.34
CA LEU A 528 17.11 -6.27 30.53
C LEU A 528 17.33 -7.07 29.25
N THR A 529 17.29 -6.40 28.10
CA THR A 529 17.53 -7.03 26.79
C THR A 529 18.61 -6.28 26.02
N LEU A 530 19.61 -7.01 25.55
CA LEU A 530 20.65 -6.53 24.65
C LEU A 530 20.50 -7.21 23.31
N THR A 531 20.53 -6.43 22.23
CA THR A 531 20.42 -6.95 20.86
C THR A 531 21.52 -6.37 20.01
N GLY A 532 22.11 -7.19 19.14
CA GLY A 532 23.03 -6.76 18.12
C GLY A 532 22.73 -7.46 16.80
N ARG A 533 22.82 -6.73 15.69
CA ARG A 533 22.70 -7.29 14.34
C ARG A 533 23.74 -6.69 13.42
N GLN A 534 24.35 -7.54 12.61
CA GLN A 534 25.30 -7.19 11.55
C GLN A 534 24.70 -7.58 10.22
N ASP A 535 24.44 -6.60 9.34
CA ASP A 535 23.95 -6.82 7.97
C ASP A 535 25.05 -6.54 6.95
N TYR A 536 25.06 -7.34 5.87
CA TYR A 536 25.81 -7.16 4.65
C TYR A 536 24.84 -7.05 3.48
N VAL A 537 24.89 -5.93 2.76
CA VAL A 537 23.87 -5.57 1.75
C VAL A 537 24.53 -5.37 0.38
N SER A 538 24.03 -6.04 -0.65
CA SER A 538 24.64 -6.00 -1.99
C SER A 538 24.46 -4.67 -2.73
N ASN A 539 23.38 -3.92 -2.44
CA ASN A 539 23.01 -2.66 -3.10
C ASN A 539 23.59 -1.40 -2.42
N MET A 540 24.80 -1.54 -1.88
CA MET A 540 25.59 -0.44 -1.32
C MET A 540 27.04 -0.49 -1.84
N PRO A 541 27.81 0.63 -1.84
CA PRO A 541 29.20 0.64 -2.24
C PRO A 541 30.01 -0.40 -1.47
N ARG A 542 30.97 -1.06 -2.13
CA ARG A 542 31.73 -2.19 -1.55
C ARG A 542 32.31 -1.91 -0.15
N ASN A 543 32.79 -0.68 0.07
CA ASN A 543 33.38 -0.28 1.36
C ASN A 543 32.34 0.05 2.43
N ASN A 544 31.06 0.17 2.07
CA ASN A 544 29.95 0.58 2.96
C ASN A 544 28.79 -0.44 2.96
N ARG A 545 29.05 -1.72 2.68
CA ARG A 545 28.03 -2.79 2.65
C ARG A 545 27.68 -3.37 3.99
N SER A 546 28.47 -3.06 5.02
CA SER A 546 28.45 -3.71 6.32
C SER A 546 27.96 -2.74 7.40
N PHE A 547 26.92 -3.13 8.15
CA PHE A 547 26.28 -2.29 9.17
C PHE A 547 26.06 -3.05 10.45
N PHE A 548 26.36 -2.42 11.59
CA PHE A 548 26.07 -2.96 12.91
C PHE A 548 24.99 -2.13 13.61
N TYR A 549 23.98 -2.81 14.16
CA TYR A 549 22.84 -2.21 14.85
C TYR A 549 22.75 -2.68 16.29
N PRO A 550 23.12 -1.84 17.28
CA PRO A 550 22.94 -2.14 18.68
C PRO A 550 21.54 -1.75 19.16
N SER A 551 21.01 -2.51 20.11
CA SER A 551 19.81 -2.13 20.86
C SER A 551 19.92 -2.59 22.31
N ILE A 552 19.42 -1.73 23.22
CA ILE A 552 19.27 -2.04 24.64
C ILE A 552 17.88 -1.63 25.10
N SER A 553 17.21 -2.48 25.87
CA SER A 553 15.94 -2.14 26.48
C SER A 553 15.82 -2.69 27.88
N ALA A 554 15.15 -1.96 28.76
CA ALA A 554 14.87 -2.36 30.12
C ALA A 554 13.39 -2.16 30.46
N GLY A 555 12.83 -3.09 31.24
CA GLY A 555 11.49 -3.01 31.78
C GLY A 555 11.51 -3.26 33.29
N PHE A 556 10.82 -2.41 34.06
CA PHE A 556 10.72 -2.53 35.51
C PHE A 556 9.25 -2.54 35.92
N ILE A 557 8.81 -3.64 36.53
CA ILE A 557 7.44 -3.80 37.04
C ILE A 557 7.44 -3.37 38.51
N LEU A 558 6.94 -2.17 38.77
CA LEU A 558 6.93 -1.52 40.09
C LEU A 558 6.03 -2.28 41.07
N THR A 559 4.92 -2.85 40.59
CA THR A 559 3.95 -3.58 41.43
C THR A 559 4.44 -4.96 41.91
N GLU A 560 5.61 -5.44 41.48
CA GLU A 560 6.25 -6.60 42.05
C GLU A 560 7.03 -6.26 43.34
N LEU A 561 7.27 -4.97 43.64
CA LEU A 561 7.77 -4.52 44.91
C LEU A 561 6.67 -4.58 45.99
N ASP A 562 6.90 -5.31 47.07
CA ASP A 562 5.91 -5.51 48.13
C ASP A 562 5.35 -4.19 48.69
N ALA A 563 6.19 -3.15 48.78
CA ALA A 563 5.80 -1.83 49.26
C ALA A 563 4.81 -1.10 48.32
N LEU A 564 4.69 -1.52 47.04
CA LEU A 564 3.84 -0.89 46.03
C LEU A 564 2.64 -1.76 45.61
N LYS A 565 2.55 -2.99 46.15
CA LYS A 565 1.37 -3.85 45.94
C LYS A 565 0.15 -3.27 46.62
N ASN A 566 -0.91 -3.02 45.86
CA ASN A 566 -2.18 -2.56 46.39
C ASN A 566 -3.36 -2.95 45.48
N ASN A 567 -4.58 -2.80 45.98
CA ASN A 567 -5.79 -3.22 45.24
C ASN A 567 -6.26 -2.16 44.21
N ILE A 568 -5.64 -0.98 44.20
CA ILE A 568 -6.02 0.07 43.26
C ILE A 568 -5.15 0.00 42.00
N VAL A 569 -3.82 -0.13 42.16
CA VAL A 569 -2.86 -0.27 41.05
C VAL A 569 -2.40 -1.72 40.98
N ASN A 570 -2.97 -2.48 40.06
CA ASN A 570 -2.71 -3.92 39.94
C ASN A 570 -1.45 -4.20 39.12
N HIS A 571 -1.11 -3.31 38.19
CA HIS A 571 0.08 -3.43 37.36
C HIS A 571 0.62 -2.03 37.06
N ALA A 572 1.89 -1.81 37.34
CA ALA A 572 2.60 -0.60 36.96
C ALA A 572 4.00 -0.98 36.45
N LYS A 573 4.30 -0.61 35.23
CA LYS A 573 5.54 -0.93 34.53
C LYS A 573 6.15 0.31 33.92
N LEU A 574 7.44 0.51 34.15
CA LEU A 574 8.26 1.48 33.42
C LEU A 574 9.11 0.76 32.38
N ARG A 575 9.36 1.40 31.27
CA ARG A 575 10.20 0.87 30.18
C ARG A 575 11.04 1.97 29.57
N VAL A 576 12.25 1.59 29.18
CA VAL A 576 13.20 2.45 28.50
C VAL A 576 13.93 1.64 27.43
N SER A 577 14.17 2.25 26.28
CA SER A 577 14.97 1.62 25.25
C SER A 577 15.77 2.61 24.41
N TYR A 578 16.88 2.12 23.92
CA TYR A 578 17.73 2.77 22.93
C TYR A 578 18.04 1.78 21.82
N ALA A 579 18.01 2.23 20.55
CA ALA A 579 18.41 1.42 19.42
C ALA A 579 18.90 2.27 18.26
N GLU A 580 19.76 1.66 17.44
CA GLU A 580 20.13 2.17 16.13
C GLU A 580 19.68 1.18 15.07
N VAL A 581 19.16 1.67 13.93
CA VAL A 581 18.84 0.86 12.74
C VAL A 581 19.17 1.68 11.50
N GLY A 582 19.78 1.05 10.51
CA GLY A 582 20.09 1.67 9.23
C GLY A 582 18.98 1.47 8.20
N GLN A 583 19.04 2.24 7.12
CA GLN A 583 18.28 2.01 5.89
C GLN A 583 19.24 2.13 4.70
N ALA A 584 19.28 1.11 3.83
CA ALA A 584 20.12 1.13 2.64
C ALA A 584 19.51 2.02 1.56
N GLY A 585 20.40 2.53 0.68
CA GLY A 585 20.00 3.11 -0.59
C GLY A 585 20.19 2.12 -1.74
N ASP A 586 19.79 2.53 -2.93
CA ASP A 586 20.05 1.80 -4.16
C ASP A 586 21.27 2.38 -4.85
N PHE A 587 22.41 1.70 -4.71
CA PHE A 587 23.66 2.05 -5.37
C PHE A 587 23.86 1.15 -6.58
N LEU A 588 24.01 1.77 -7.75
CA LEU A 588 24.32 1.09 -9.01
C LEU A 588 25.72 1.48 -9.48
N GLU A 589 26.58 0.49 -9.68
CA GLU A 589 27.93 0.68 -10.19
C GLU A 589 27.97 0.26 -11.67
N ASN A 590 28.53 1.13 -12.53
CA ASN A 590 28.68 0.86 -13.97
C ASN A 590 27.37 0.58 -14.70
N TYR A 591 26.31 1.34 -14.40
CA TYR A 591 25.05 1.22 -15.10
C TYR A 591 25.06 2.09 -16.36
N TYR A 592 24.67 1.49 -17.49
CA TYR A 592 24.51 2.13 -18.77
C TYR A 592 23.15 1.86 -19.36
N SER A 593 22.59 2.82 -20.05
CA SER A 593 21.34 2.67 -20.80
C SER A 593 21.56 2.87 -22.29
N THR A 594 20.69 2.30 -23.11
CA THR A 594 20.62 2.65 -24.53
C THR A 594 20.17 4.10 -24.65
N PRO A 595 20.92 4.98 -25.34
CA PRO A 595 20.55 6.38 -25.42
C PRO A 595 19.28 6.54 -26.26
N THR A 596 18.38 7.34 -25.73
CA THR A 596 17.33 8.00 -26.50
C THR A 596 17.73 9.45 -26.71
N TYR A 597 17.73 9.91 -27.95
CA TYR A 597 18.11 11.29 -28.26
C TYR A 597 16.90 12.05 -28.81
N GLY A 598 16.62 13.21 -28.22
CA GLY A 598 15.44 14.02 -28.61
C GLY A 598 14.22 13.67 -27.73
N GLY A 599 13.08 14.07 -28.21
CA GLY A 599 11.84 14.14 -27.41
C GLY A 599 11.72 15.49 -26.70
N GLY A 600 10.56 15.85 -26.24
CA GLY A 600 10.29 17.12 -25.59
C GLY A 600 10.31 18.30 -26.54
N PHE A 601 11.17 19.29 -26.28
CA PHE A 601 11.11 20.59 -26.96
C PHE A 601 11.44 20.57 -28.49
N TYR A 602 12.38 19.72 -28.89
CA TYR A 602 12.83 19.72 -30.31
C TYR A 602 12.24 18.61 -31.16
N THR A 603 11.96 17.44 -30.56
CA THR A 603 11.34 16.34 -31.28
C THR A 603 10.35 15.62 -30.34
N LEU A 604 9.16 15.32 -30.85
CA LEU A 604 8.18 14.53 -30.11
C LEU A 604 8.53 13.03 -30.12
N THR A 605 9.35 12.61 -31.08
CA THR A 605 9.80 11.21 -31.20
C THR A 605 11.28 11.13 -30.89
N PRO A 606 11.72 10.41 -29.86
CA PRO A 606 13.14 10.24 -29.58
C PRO A 606 13.81 9.41 -30.69
N ILE A 607 15.07 9.74 -30.97
CA ILE A 607 15.93 8.91 -31.84
C ILE A 607 16.42 7.74 -30.98
N MET A 608 16.15 6.54 -31.41
CA MET A 608 16.57 5.32 -30.72
C MET A 608 17.76 4.68 -31.42
N TYR A 609 18.66 4.10 -30.65
CA TYR A 609 19.78 3.29 -31.16
C TYR A 609 19.42 1.79 -31.09
N PRO A 610 19.94 0.93 -32.01
CA PRO A 610 20.93 1.26 -33.04
C PRO A 610 20.34 2.09 -34.18
N MET A 611 21.07 3.14 -34.58
CA MET A 611 20.72 3.98 -35.74
C MET A 611 21.65 3.68 -36.91
N LYS A 612 21.10 3.27 -38.04
CA LYS A 612 21.87 2.85 -39.23
C LYS A 612 22.98 1.82 -38.93
N GLY A 613 22.68 0.89 -38.03
CA GLY A 613 23.62 -0.15 -37.60
C GLY A 613 24.69 0.28 -36.60
N THR A 614 24.64 1.53 -36.13
CA THR A 614 25.56 2.04 -35.10
C THR A 614 24.89 1.99 -33.75
N THR A 615 25.52 1.29 -32.79
CA THR A 615 25.10 1.26 -31.39
C THR A 615 25.76 2.39 -30.62
N ALA A 616 25.07 2.87 -29.58
CA ALA A 616 25.62 3.80 -28.62
C ALA A 616 25.11 3.48 -27.21
N TYR A 617 25.87 3.90 -26.22
CA TYR A 617 25.53 3.76 -24.80
C TYR A 617 25.76 5.11 -24.13
N THR A 618 24.87 5.47 -23.20
CA THR A 618 25.09 6.58 -22.31
C THR A 618 25.26 6.08 -20.89
N PRO A 619 26.09 6.72 -20.06
CA PRO A 619 26.04 6.52 -18.62
C PRO A 619 24.62 6.79 -18.12
N TYR A 620 24.22 6.09 -17.06
CA TYR A 620 22.94 6.37 -16.43
C TYR A 620 22.88 7.84 -15.98
N TYR A 621 21.71 8.45 -16.09
CA TYR A 621 21.53 9.89 -15.80
C TYR A 621 21.71 10.26 -14.32
N THR A 622 21.74 9.27 -13.41
CA THR A 622 22.04 9.46 -11.99
C THR A 622 23.47 9.04 -11.69
N ILE A 623 24.25 9.94 -11.12
CA ILE A 623 25.55 9.61 -10.54
C ILE A 623 25.35 9.11 -9.12
N PHE A 624 26.02 8.02 -8.76
CA PHE A 624 26.01 7.44 -7.42
C PHE A 624 27.29 7.82 -6.69
N ASP A 625 27.16 8.40 -5.50
CA ASP A 625 28.32 8.70 -4.64
C ASP A 625 29.01 7.39 -4.21
N PRO A 626 30.27 7.16 -4.59
CA PRO A 626 31.00 5.94 -4.17
C PRO A 626 31.23 5.85 -2.67
N LYS A 627 31.02 6.94 -1.92
CA LYS A 627 31.08 7.00 -0.46
C LYS A 627 29.72 6.91 0.21
N LEU A 628 28.66 6.61 -0.57
CA LEU A 628 27.30 6.50 -0.06
C LEU A 628 27.27 5.59 1.17
N LYS A 629 26.64 6.07 2.23
CA LYS A 629 26.42 5.36 3.50
C LYS A 629 24.94 5.08 3.70
N PRO A 630 24.57 4.08 4.49
CA PRO A 630 23.17 3.95 4.91
C PRO A 630 22.79 5.14 5.77
N GLN A 631 21.55 5.58 5.64
CA GLN A 631 21.01 6.47 6.66
C GLN A 631 20.89 5.72 7.99
N ASN A 632 21.13 6.41 9.10
CA ASN A 632 21.11 5.84 10.44
C ASN A 632 20.01 6.52 11.28
N THR A 633 19.09 5.71 11.83
CA THR A 633 18.05 6.13 12.76
C THR A 633 18.45 5.73 14.18
N ARG A 634 18.61 6.71 15.06
CA ARG A 634 18.77 6.54 16.51
C ARG A 634 17.46 6.81 17.20
N SER A 635 16.97 5.86 17.98
CA SER A 635 15.71 5.95 18.69
C SER A 635 15.90 5.85 20.20
N TYR A 636 15.23 6.73 20.91
CA TYR A 636 15.10 6.73 22.37
C TYR A 636 13.63 6.60 22.71
N GLU A 637 13.29 5.69 23.61
CA GLU A 637 11.90 5.49 24.03
C GLU A 637 11.82 5.38 25.55
N VAL A 638 10.84 6.07 26.14
CA VAL A 638 10.46 5.93 27.55
C VAL A 638 8.94 5.74 27.62
N GLY A 639 8.49 4.81 28.43
CA GLY A 639 7.04 4.56 28.56
C GLY A 639 6.66 4.03 29.93
N ALA A 640 5.35 4.15 30.20
CA ALA A 640 4.71 3.65 31.41
C ALA A 640 3.40 2.96 31.02
N ASP A 641 3.16 1.78 31.60
CA ASP A 641 1.92 1.02 31.47
C ASP A 641 1.34 0.82 32.88
N VAL A 642 0.10 1.28 33.13
CA VAL A 642 -0.53 1.22 34.44
C VAL A 642 -1.95 0.68 34.31
N ASN A 643 -2.29 -0.33 35.11
CA ASN A 643 -3.62 -0.91 35.19
C ASN A 643 -4.20 -0.67 36.58
N PHE A 644 -5.44 -0.21 36.62
CA PHE A 644 -6.16 0.09 37.84
C PHE A 644 -7.38 -0.80 38.02
N LEU A 645 -7.73 -1.11 39.29
CA LEU A 645 -8.97 -1.78 39.70
C LEU A 645 -9.22 -3.07 38.91
N ASP A 646 -8.27 -3.99 38.95
CA ASP A 646 -8.30 -5.26 38.20
C ASP A 646 -8.47 -5.10 36.70
N ASN A 647 -7.74 -4.16 36.09
CA ASN A 647 -7.79 -3.78 34.69
C ASN A 647 -9.15 -3.16 34.25
N LEU A 648 -9.96 -2.62 35.16
CA LEU A 648 -11.11 -1.80 34.83
C LEU A 648 -10.67 -0.59 34.00
N ILE A 649 -9.56 0.04 34.39
CA ILE A 649 -8.91 1.14 33.66
C ILE A 649 -7.49 0.71 33.33
N THR A 650 -7.12 0.84 32.09
CA THR A 650 -5.75 0.63 31.60
C THR A 650 -5.22 1.91 30.97
N PHE A 651 -4.02 2.30 31.32
CA PHE A 651 -3.35 3.48 30.80
C PHE A 651 -1.96 3.12 30.27
N SER A 652 -1.62 3.54 29.07
CA SER A 652 -0.29 3.40 28.49
C SER A 652 0.15 4.73 27.91
N TYR A 653 1.36 5.15 28.26
CA TYR A 653 2.02 6.32 27.69
C TYR A 653 3.37 5.95 27.15
N THR A 654 3.73 6.48 25.98
CA THR A 654 5.05 6.34 25.39
C THR A 654 5.51 7.66 24.80
N TYR A 655 6.69 8.09 25.20
CA TYR A 655 7.45 9.12 24.51
C TYR A 655 8.55 8.48 23.69
N SER A 656 8.66 8.84 22.42
CA SER A 656 9.71 8.37 21.52
C SER A 656 10.35 9.55 20.80
N ARG A 657 11.68 9.59 20.80
CA ARG A 657 12.46 10.51 19.98
C ARG A 657 13.31 9.74 19.00
N GLN A 658 13.20 10.08 17.74
CA GLN A 658 13.97 9.49 16.63
C GLN A 658 14.81 10.57 15.96
N ASN A 659 16.09 10.29 15.76
CA ASN A 659 17.03 11.16 15.05
C ASN A 659 17.60 10.38 13.87
N VAL A 660 17.29 10.81 12.67
CA VAL A 660 17.77 10.22 11.42
C VAL A 660 18.87 11.09 10.87
N LYS A 661 20.02 10.49 10.56
CA LYS A 661 21.19 11.14 9.96
C LYS A 661 21.55 10.47 8.65
N ASP A 662 22.37 11.19 7.87
CA ASP A 662 22.89 10.71 6.60
C ASP A 662 21.76 10.27 5.65
N GLN A 663 20.69 11.09 5.56
CA GLN A 663 19.56 10.87 4.65
C GLN A 663 20.10 10.62 3.23
N ILE A 664 19.55 9.63 2.55
CA ILE A 664 19.89 9.34 1.15
C ILE A 664 18.88 10.09 0.29
N PHE A 665 19.36 10.96 -0.61
CA PHE A 665 18.51 11.72 -1.50
C PHE A 665 19.24 12.09 -2.79
N GLU A 666 18.47 12.43 -3.79
CA GLU A 666 18.94 12.86 -5.10
C GLU A 666 19.13 14.39 -5.13
N VAL A 667 20.32 14.82 -5.41
CA VAL A 667 20.65 16.23 -5.61
C VAL A 667 20.62 16.53 -7.11
N PRO A 668 19.81 17.50 -7.57
CA PRO A 668 19.83 17.93 -8.97
C PRO A 668 21.21 18.43 -9.37
N LEU A 669 21.67 18.02 -10.55
CA LEU A 669 22.94 18.48 -11.14
C LEU A 669 22.65 19.37 -12.35
N ALA A 670 23.61 20.26 -12.65
CA ALA A 670 23.57 21.01 -13.89
C ALA A 670 23.73 20.07 -15.10
N SER A 671 22.90 20.23 -16.12
CA SER A 671 22.91 19.37 -17.33
C SER A 671 24.27 19.33 -18.04
N SER A 672 25.12 20.35 -17.86
CA SER A 672 26.50 20.37 -18.36
C SER A 672 27.42 19.32 -17.77
N THR A 673 27.05 18.68 -16.67
CA THR A 673 27.80 17.57 -16.06
C THR A 673 27.59 16.25 -16.78
N GLY A 674 26.65 16.16 -17.70
CA GLY A 674 26.25 14.92 -18.38
C GLY A 674 25.32 14.01 -17.56
N ALA A 675 24.93 14.43 -16.36
CA ALA A 675 23.98 13.74 -15.51
C ALA A 675 22.95 14.73 -14.95
N SER A 676 21.77 14.23 -14.59
CA SER A 676 20.70 15.06 -14.03
C SER A 676 20.68 15.08 -12.50
N LYS A 677 21.20 14.04 -11.86
CA LYS A 677 21.07 13.82 -10.42
C LYS A 677 22.32 13.16 -9.83
N LEU A 678 22.61 13.47 -8.56
CA LEU A 678 23.60 12.80 -7.72
C LEU A 678 22.90 12.17 -6.53
N LEU A 679 22.98 10.85 -6.37
CA LEU A 679 22.54 10.15 -5.17
C LEU A 679 23.66 10.20 -4.11
N THR A 680 23.42 10.88 -3.02
CA THR A 680 24.40 11.07 -1.93
C THR A 680 23.74 11.15 -0.56
N ASN A 681 24.54 11.24 0.49
CA ASN A 681 24.05 11.45 1.85
C ASN A 681 24.01 12.94 2.22
N GLY A 682 22.97 13.33 2.96
CA GLY A 682 22.87 14.65 3.56
C GLY A 682 21.62 14.78 4.43
N GLY A 683 21.51 15.90 5.10
CA GLY A 683 20.32 16.20 5.90
C GLY A 683 20.14 15.36 7.17
N LYS A 684 19.25 15.85 8.02
CA LYS A 684 18.86 15.21 9.28
C LYS A 684 17.38 15.46 9.52
N ILE A 685 16.68 14.45 10.04
CA ILE A 685 15.31 14.56 10.50
C ILE A 685 15.27 14.16 11.97
N HIS A 686 14.47 14.84 12.76
CA HIS A 686 14.09 14.34 14.08
C HIS A 686 12.58 14.35 14.23
N THR A 687 12.07 13.33 14.93
CA THR A 687 10.65 13.18 15.21
C THR A 687 10.47 12.93 16.69
N ASN A 688 9.58 13.68 17.33
CA ASN A 688 9.14 13.44 18.69
C ASN A 688 7.69 12.94 18.63
N THR A 689 7.41 11.82 19.30
CA THR A 689 6.10 11.19 19.29
C THR A 689 5.62 10.97 20.73
N HIS A 690 4.39 11.36 21.01
CA HIS A 690 3.70 11.08 22.25
C HIS A 690 2.50 10.19 21.94
N GLU A 691 2.46 9.01 22.54
CA GLU A 691 1.38 8.05 22.38
C GLU A 691 0.64 7.87 23.70
N PHE A 692 -0.68 8.01 23.69
CA PHE A 692 -1.56 7.81 24.82
C PHE A 692 -2.60 6.75 24.45
N THR A 693 -2.78 5.78 25.33
CA THR A 693 -3.85 4.79 25.21
C THR A 693 -4.56 4.67 26.53
N LEU A 694 -5.87 4.90 26.54
CA LEU A 694 -6.74 4.70 27.69
C LEU A 694 -7.78 3.64 27.35
N GLY A 695 -7.82 2.57 28.13
CA GLY A 695 -8.83 1.52 28.03
C GLY A 695 -9.74 1.54 29.24
N PHE A 696 -11.04 1.33 29.01
CA PHE A 696 -12.05 1.24 30.06
C PHE A 696 -12.94 0.02 29.81
N ASN A 697 -12.97 -0.91 30.77
CA ASN A 697 -13.71 -2.17 30.71
C ASN A 697 -14.79 -2.21 31.81
N PRO A 698 -15.93 -1.51 31.62
CA PRO A 698 -16.92 -1.29 32.70
C PRO A 698 -17.69 -2.55 33.06
N ILE A 699 -17.82 -3.49 32.13
CA ILE A 699 -18.60 -4.72 32.30
C ILE A 699 -17.72 -5.92 31.98
N ARG A 700 -17.65 -6.86 32.93
CA ARG A 700 -17.00 -8.17 32.71
C ARG A 700 -18.06 -9.24 32.88
N THR A 701 -18.40 -9.93 31.81
CA THR A 701 -19.16 -11.17 31.86
C THR A 701 -18.19 -12.33 32.15
N LYS A 702 -18.59 -13.21 33.06
CA LYS A 702 -17.84 -14.45 33.39
C LYS A 702 -17.87 -15.42 32.22
#